data_0858f467519783bac164642f8667bacf
#
_entry.id   0858f467519783bac164642f8667bacf
#
_cell.length_a   1.000
_cell.length_b   1.000
_cell.length_c   1.000
_cell.angle_alpha   90.00
_cell.angle_beta   90.00
_cell.angle_gamma   90.00
#
_symmetry.space_group_name_H-M   'P 1'
#
loop_
_entity.id
_entity.type
_entity.pdbx_description
1 polymer ?
#
loop_
_entity_poly.entity_id
_entity_poly.type
_entity_poly.pdbx_seq_one_letter_code
_entity_poly.pdbx_strand_id
1 'polypeptide(L)'
;MRKLLLEFWCLAFCGLMAYGQEDYYRLVEGLKKSELKTALHELIQPERVLDYGGKGEGYTWSGFVVTDRMPDGTVRDRYSNVVREFNGLNAVEGMNIEHSFANSWWGHTVNNAYCDLFNLFPSDGTANGRKSNNPIGVVTETPAFDNGVTRVGKSASYRTDSLITVWEPADEWKGDFARTYFYMATCYEDYADLWQTTEGLLMVEKNRYPTLRPWVSNLLLAWSEADPVDDVERERNEAVSGIQGNRNPFVDYPQLASYIWGDSMDYAFYIDRTSTNPELFVPGEGETVDFGLQALSKGLEGRLTIRGRNLPGGLALDFGQSGFEADKTQLTEDEIVRGVTLTVRCRTAEAGVHEAVLLLKGDGFEHRNPLRVEYVDGIPAYPARDVVCTVNAQRFTASWMDMGEGLDYTLAVYTKGESGQQQMLEGYPKTLTGVSATVEGLLPATTYYYTVSLPDGEGGEAMVSNEVEVRMPEVTPVFTSDASELHFTSVPGRVSSPQTVTVTALGVDQYVTTATVEAPFEVSADGKEWSTKVSVEGTEQRLMVRMGAMPEEGMTEGEMVLSTPEAEDIIVSLSGEVDKKKAFFETFETGFKNGYAEAEVTCVAAQWRMAQTLIGNLADDRKNGDWSVRMQAKSGVTIELEMMEDKTEGCDSLWFYAGLYGEKDTGVKLTVEYSLDGGMTWLPVANNLAFNKGEWKRYGYKLDVDGLVRLKFSVTGTSSKRINVDDIQMSDYGTGDGVRQIRVENPDEWVDVYTLGGIWVRKAKRKDALKGLRPDYYIVK
;
A
#
# COMPACT_ATOMS: atom_id res chain seq x y z
N MET A 1 25.53 24.10 -20.74
CA MET A 1 24.96 23.36 -21.88
C MET A 1 23.88 22.34 -21.51
N ARG A 2 23.97 21.61 -20.40
CA ARG A 2 22.89 20.70 -19.98
C ARG A 2 21.63 21.40 -19.42
N LYS A 3 21.72 22.55 -18.78
CA LYS A 3 20.55 23.32 -18.29
C LYS A 3 19.72 23.95 -19.41
N LEU A 4 20.36 24.40 -20.49
CA LEU A 4 19.66 24.97 -21.65
C LEU A 4 18.93 23.91 -22.50
N LEU A 5 19.36 22.67 -22.45
CA LEU A 5 18.65 21.55 -23.16
C LEU A 5 17.38 21.10 -22.42
N LEU A 6 17.34 21.20 -21.07
CA LEU A 6 16.12 20.88 -20.30
C LEU A 6 15.01 21.93 -20.49
N GLU A 7 15.38 23.23 -20.52
CA GLU A 7 14.40 24.31 -20.76
C GLU A 7 13.84 24.31 -22.18
N PHE A 8 14.63 23.88 -23.17
CA PHE A 8 14.15 23.76 -24.56
C PHE A 8 13.25 22.52 -24.78
N TRP A 9 13.45 21.47 -24.00
CA TRP A 9 12.57 20.29 -24.04
C TRP A 9 11.22 20.56 -23.33
N CYS A 10 11.20 21.30 -22.24
CA CYS A 10 9.95 21.70 -21.56
C CYS A 10 9.10 22.63 -22.45
N LEU A 11 9.69 23.60 -23.16
CA LEU A 11 8.94 24.50 -24.04
C LEU A 11 8.46 23.84 -25.34
N ALA A 12 9.20 22.87 -25.87
CA ALA A 12 8.77 22.08 -27.03
C ALA A 12 7.68 21.06 -26.68
N PHE A 13 7.70 20.52 -25.45
CA PHE A 13 6.70 19.58 -24.96
C PHE A 13 5.38 20.25 -24.60
N CYS A 14 5.40 21.47 -23.99
CA CYS A 14 4.18 22.25 -23.76
C CYS A 14 3.46 22.67 -25.04
N GLY A 15 4.19 22.93 -26.13
CA GLY A 15 3.58 23.32 -27.41
C GLY A 15 2.93 22.16 -28.18
N LEU A 16 3.37 20.92 -27.95
CA LEU A 16 2.77 19.73 -28.56
C LEU A 16 1.59 19.18 -27.73
N MET A 17 1.55 19.45 -26.41
CA MET A 17 0.47 18.96 -25.55
C MET A 17 -0.81 19.80 -25.65
N ALA A 18 -0.74 21.10 -25.99
CA ALA A 18 -1.93 21.94 -26.11
C ALA A 18 -2.87 21.55 -27.27
N TYR A 19 -2.33 20.92 -28.33
CA TYR A 19 -3.15 20.33 -29.40
C TYR A 19 -3.72 18.95 -29.05
N GLY A 20 -3.19 18.23 -28.05
CA GLY A 20 -3.60 16.87 -27.68
C GLY A 20 -4.70 16.81 -26.63
N GLN A 21 -4.89 17.86 -25.82
CA GLN A 21 -5.85 17.81 -24.69
C GLN A 21 -7.29 17.92 -25.15
N GLU A 22 -7.61 18.76 -26.13
CA GLU A 22 -8.95 18.88 -26.70
C GLU A 22 -9.35 17.58 -27.41
N ASP A 23 -8.42 16.96 -28.13
CA ASP A 23 -8.64 15.67 -28.83
C ASP A 23 -8.84 14.51 -27.83
N TYR A 24 -8.16 14.52 -26.69
CA TYR A 24 -8.33 13.53 -25.62
C TYR A 24 -9.77 13.46 -25.11
N TYR A 25 -10.44 14.60 -24.93
CA TYR A 25 -11.82 14.66 -24.42
C TYR A 25 -12.90 14.70 -25.50
N ARG A 26 -12.56 14.63 -26.76
CA ARG A 26 -13.51 14.70 -27.90
C ARG A 26 -14.67 13.71 -27.76
N LEU A 27 -14.39 12.50 -27.27
CA LEU A 27 -15.41 11.44 -27.15
C LEU A 27 -16.50 11.74 -26.11
N VAL A 28 -16.30 12.69 -25.20
CA VAL A 28 -17.28 13.04 -24.19
C VAL A 28 -18.12 14.25 -24.56
N GLU A 29 -17.80 14.96 -25.63
CA GLU A 29 -18.59 16.10 -26.08
C GLU A 29 -20.00 15.70 -26.56
N GLY A 30 -20.98 16.51 -26.24
CA GLY A 30 -22.38 16.26 -26.54
C GLY A 30 -23.08 15.29 -25.56
N LEU A 31 -22.36 14.75 -24.57
CA LEU A 31 -22.91 13.84 -23.56
C LEU A 31 -23.32 14.56 -22.28
N LYS A 32 -24.12 13.90 -21.44
CA LYS A 32 -24.60 14.42 -20.14
C LYS A 32 -24.91 13.29 -19.17
N LYS A 33 -24.97 13.61 -17.86
CA LYS A 33 -25.41 12.67 -16.80
C LYS A 33 -24.63 11.37 -16.83
N SER A 34 -25.35 10.24 -16.82
CA SER A 34 -24.76 8.89 -16.80
C SER A 34 -23.96 8.59 -18.06
N GLU A 35 -24.41 9.05 -19.22
CA GLU A 35 -23.68 8.83 -20.48
C GLU A 35 -22.33 9.54 -20.46
N LEU A 36 -22.28 10.78 -19.99
CA LEU A 36 -21.04 11.52 -19.81
C LEU A 36 -20.12 10.85 -18.80
N LYS A 37 -20.67 10.42 -17.66
CA LYS A 37 -19.89 9.76 -16.60
C LYS A 37 -19.29 8.45 -17.08
N THR A 38 -20.08 7.61 -17.77
CA THR A 38 -19.60 6.34 -18.33
C THR A 38 -18.56 6.55 -19.44
N ALA A 39 -18.76 7.53 -20.33
CA ALA A 39 -17.76 7.83 -21.35
C ALA A 39 -16.43 8.35 -20.75
N LEU A 40 -16.51 9.13 -19.65
CA LEU A 40 -15.32 9.51 -18.89
C LEU A 40 -14.68 8.30 -18.23
N HIS A 41 -15.46 7.39 -17.62
CA HIS A 41 -14.95 6.15 -17.03
C HIS A 41 -14.13 5.35 -18.05
N GLU A 42 -14.65 5.17 -19.26
CA GLU A 42 -13.95 4.45 -20.34
C GLU A 42 -12.66 5.18 -20.77
N LEU A 43 -12.70 6.51 -20.82
CA LEU A 43 -11.59 7.35 -21.28
C LEU A 43 -10.43 7.41 -20.28
N ILE A 44 -10.73 7.48 -18.96
CA ILE A 44 -9.73 7.80 -17.92
C ILE A 44 -9.21 6.59 -17.16
N GLN A 45 -9.39 5.38 -17.70
CA GLN A 45 -8.78 4.19 -17.08
C GLN A 45 -7.25 4.31 -17.13
N PRO A 46 -6.52 4.06 -16.02
CA PRO A 46 -5.08 4.10 -16.03
C PRO A 46 -4.53 2.98 -16.93
N GLU A 47 -3.62 3.33 -17.86
CA GLU A 47 -2.92 2.35 -18.70
C GLU A 47 -1.97 1.48 -17.85
N ARG A 48 -1.44 2.06 -16.79
CA ARG A 48 -0.53 1.43 -15.82
C ARG A 48 -0.63 2.12 -14.48
N VAL A 49 -0.25 1.44 -13.42
CA VAL A 49 -0.09 1.99 -12.08
C VAL A 49 1.26 1.56 -11.50
N LEU A 50 1.77 2.33 -10.55
CA LEU A 50 2.97 1.94 -9.79
C LEU A 50 2.59 0.93 -8.71
N ASP A 51 3.53 0.08 -8.32
CA ASP A 51 3.34 -0.82 -7.19
C ASP A 51 3.17 -0.04 -5.88
N TYR A 52 2.29 -0.51 -5.01
CA TYR A 52 2.00 0.18 -3.76
C TYR A 52 3.14 0.03 -2.75
N GLY A 53 3.52 1.14 -2.14
CA GLY A 53 4.58 1.16 -1.11
C GLY A 53 5.98 1.07 -1.71
N GLY A 54 6.77 0.12 -1.23
CA GLY A 54 8.08 -0.24 -1.75
C GLY A 54 9.17 0.82 -1.58
N LYS A 55 10.35 0.50 -2.12
CA LYS A 55 11.52 1.37 -2.16
C LYS A 55 12.10 1.36 -3.57
N GLY A 56 12.57 2.52 -4.05
CA GLY A 56 13.16 2.65 -5.37
C GLY A 56 12.17 2.96 -6.48
N GLU A 57 12.61 2.79 -7.73
CA GLU A 57 11.79 3.04 -8.92
C GLU A 57 10.65 2.03 -9.07
N GLY A 58 9.54 2.44 -9.69
CA GLY A 58 8.38 1.59 -9.92
C GLY A 58 7.37 1.54 -8.77
N TYR A 59 7.67 2.12 -7.62
CA TYR A 59 6.80 2.13 -6.44
C TYR A 59 6.17 3.51 -6.19
N THR A 60 5.10 3.56 -5.38
CA THR A 60 4.34 4.78 -5.09
C THR A 60 5.22 5.96 -4.65
N TRP A 61 6.23 5.73 -3.79
CA TRP A 61 7.10 6.79 -3.33
C TRP A 61 7.95 7.39 -4.45
N SER A 62 8.35 6.61 -5.46
CA SER A 62 9.02 7.15 -6.64
C SER A 62 8.09 8.04 -7.49
N GLY A 63 6.80 7.72 -7.52
CA GLY A 63 5.77 8.58 -8.11
C GLY A 63 5.66 9.91 -7.37
N PHE A 64 5.63 9.90 -6.04
CA PHE A 64 5.56 11.12 -5.22
C PHE A 64 6.74 12.06 -5.39
N VAL A 65 7.93 11.55 -5.75
CA VAL A 65 9.07 12.41 -6.12
C VAL A 65 8.73 13.34 -7.29
N VAL A 66 7.90 12.87 -8.22
CA VAL A 66 7.49 13.61 -9.41
C VAL A 66 6.24 14.45 -9.15
N THR A 67 5.30 13.93 -8.35
CA THR A 67 3.97 14.52 -8.17
C THR A 67 3.84 15.43 -6.94
N ASP A 68 4.61 15.16 -5.87
CA ASP A 68 4.40 15.79 -4.57
C ASP A 68 5.69 16.29 -3.89
N ARG A 69 6.84 16.24 -4.55
CA ARG A 69 8.07 16.88 -4.08
C ARG A 69 8.10 18.35 -4.50
N MET A 70 8.27 19.24 -3.53
CA MET A 70 8.34 20.67 -3.77
C MET A 70 9.73 21.10 -4.30
N PRO A 71 9.82 22.27 -4.95
CA PRO A 71 11.10 22.79 -5.49
C PRO A 71 12.18 22.98 -4.44
N ASP A 72 11.83 23.21 -3.18
CA ASP A 72 12.76 23.35 -2.05
C ASP A 72 13.27 21.99 -1.51
N GLY A 73 12.81 20.87 -2.09
CA GLY A 73 13.21 19.53 -1.70
C GLY A 73 12.38 18.94 -0.57
N THR A 74 11.32 19.60 -0.13
CA THR A 74 10.39 19.06 0.88
C THR A 74 9.23 18.33 0.23
N VAL A 75 8.50 17.53 1.03
CA VAL A 75 7.28 16.83 0.58
C VAL A 75 6.06 17.74 0.74
N ARG A 76 5.15 17.70 -0.24
CA ARG A 76 3.84 18.37 -0.15
C ARG A 76 2.88 17.47 0.62
N ASP A 77 2.63 17.83 1.87
CA ASP A 77 1.68 17.13 2.76
C ASP A 77 0.37 17.93 2.84
N ARG A 78 -0.71 17.35 2.27
CA ARG A 78 -2.05 17.97 2.31
C ARG A 78 -2.81 17.67 3.60
N TYR A 79 -2.16 17.00 4.57
CA TYR A 79 -2.77 16.56 5.82
C TYR A 79 -2.17 17.21 7.07
N SER A 80 -0.98 17.82 6.96
CA SER A 80 -0.34 18.53 8.05
C SER A 80 0.60 19.64 7.58
N ASN A 81 0.92 20.57 8.49
CA ASN A 81 1.93 21.62 8.26
C ASN A 81 3.34 21.19 8.67
N VAL A 82 3.58 19.92 8.89
CA VAL A 82 4.90 19.42 9.30
C VAL A 82 5.79 19.34 8.07
N VAL A 83 6.82 20.18 8.04
CA VAL A 83 7.80 20.19 6.95
C VAL A 83 8.74 19.00 7.08
N ARG A 84 8.88 18.22 6.01
CA ARG A 84 9.76 17.07 5.91
C ARG A 84 10.55 17.09 4.62
N GLU A 85 11.84 16.74 4.71
CA GLU A 85 12.69 16.60 3.53
C GLU A 85 12.32 15.34 2.75
N PHE A 86 12.41 15.43 1.41
CA PHE A 86 12.14 14.34 0.49
C PHE A 86 13.36 14.08 -0.38
N ASN A 87 14.30 13.32 0.14
CA ASN A 87 15.66 13.19 -0.40
C ASN A 87 15.88 11.96 -1.30
N GLY A 88 14.83 11.20 -1.63
CA GLY A 88 15.01 9.97 -2.41
C GLY A 88 13.72 9.33 -2.88
N LEU A 89 13.82 8.10 -3.33
CA LEU A 89 12.71 7.30 -3.86
C LEU A 89 12.01 6.47 -2.77
N ASN A 90 12.34 6.69 -1.51
CA ASN A 90 11.86 5.91 -0.38
C ASN A 90 10.85 6.69 0.46
N ALA A 91 10.17 5.97 1.35
CA ALA A 91 9.24 6.57 2.31
C ALA A 91 9.92 7.65 3.16
N VAL A 92 9.21 8.75 3.36
CA VAL A 92 9.64 9.82 4.25
C VAL A 92 9.28 9.45 5.69
N GLU A 93 10.23 9.61 6.62
CA GLU A 93 10.03 9.28 8.03
C GLU A 93 8.81 10.00 8.62
N GLY A 94 7.99 9.28 9.35
CA GLY A 94 6.75 9.78 9.95
C GLY A 94 5.61 10.04 8.97
N MET A 95 5.74 9.60 7.71
CA MET A 95 4.70 9.71 6.70
C MET A 95 4.20 8.33 6.25
N ASN A 96 2.97 8.33 5.76
CA ASN A 96 2.30 7.18 5.15
C ASN A 96 1.87 7.52 3.72
N ILE A 97 1.56 6.50 2.95
CA ILE A 97 0.79 6.62 1.72
C ILE A 97 -0.69 6.60 2.12
N GLU A 98 -1.40 7.67 1.86
CA GLU A 98 -2.80 7.81 2.20
C GLU A 98 -3.71 7.63 1.01
N HIS A 99 -4.71 6.75 1.13
CA HIS A 99 -5.84 6.68 0.21
C HIS A 99 -6.89 7.72 0.63
N SER A 100 -6.96 8.85 -0.05
CA SER A 100 -7.92 9.89 0.27
C SER A 100 -9.37 9.36 0.22
N PHE A 101 -9.74 8.72 -0.86
CA PHE A 101 -10.93 7.87 -0.98
C PHE A 101 -10.54 6.48 -0.44
N ALA A 102 -11.03 6.14 0.76
CA ALA A 102 -10.47 5.05 1.56
C ALA A 102 -10.59 3.67 0.91
N ASN A 103 -9.49 2.92 0.84
CA ASN A 103 -9.44 1.59 0.22
C ASN A 103 -10.34 0.54 0.88
N SER A 104 -10.67 0.71 2.15
CA SER A 104 -11.64 -0.15 2.85
C SER A 104 -13.04 -0.10 2.24
N TRP A 105 -13.39 0.98 1.52
CA TRP A 105 -14.71 1.15 0.93
C TRP A 105 -14.96 0.18 -0.24
N TRP A 106 -13.91 -0.42 -0.84
CA TRP A 106 -14.01 -1.52 -1.82
C TRP A 106 -13.32 -2.81 -1.35
N GLY A 107 -13.06 -2.97 -0.05
CA GLY A 107 -12.61 -4.23 0.55
C GLY A 107 -11.11 -4.45 0.60
N HIS A 108 -10.30 -3.41 0.52
CA HIS A 108 -8.82 -3.46 0.56
C HIS A 108 -8.18 -4.30 -0.57
N THR A 109 -8.93 -4.62 -1.61
CA THR A 109 -8.36 -5.37 -2.74
C THR A 109 -7.31 -4.52 -3.45
N VAL A 110 -6.11 -5.08 -3.60
CA VAL A 110 -5.03 -4.48 -4.38
C VAL A 110 -5.38 -4.60 -5.86
N ASN A 111 -5.70 -3.47 -6.47
CA ASN A 111 -6.11 -3.30 -7.85
C ASN A 111 -5.70 -1.90 -8.33
N ASN A 112 -6.09 -1.48 -9.52
CA ASN A 112 -5.75 -0.16 -10.04
C ASN A 112 -6.17 0.97 -9.08
N ALA A 113 -7.36 0.93 -8.49
CA ALA A 113 -7.84 1.94 -7.53
C ALA A 113 -6.97 2.02 -6.27
N TYR A 114 -6.36 0.90 -5.86
CA TYR A 114 -5.47 0.83 -4.71
C TYR A 114 -4.11 1.50 -4.98
N CYS A 115 -3.67 1.50 -6.23
CA CYS A 115 -2.36 2.01 -6.65
C CYS A 115 -2.44 3.35 -7.39
N ASP A 116 -3.63 3.91 -7.58
CA ASP A 116 -3.88 5.11 -8.38
C ASP A 116 -3.37 6.38 -7.70
N LEU A 117 -2.40 7.05 -8.33
CA LEU A 117 -1.79 8.28 -7.81
C LEU A 117 -2.77 9.45 -7.70
N PHE A 118 -3.90 9.45 -8.42
CA PHE A 118 -4.96 10.47 -8.22
C PHE A 118 -5.68 10.29 -6.88
N ASN A 119 -5.63 9.10 -6.26
CA ASN A 119 -6.17 8.82 -4.94
C ASN A 119 -5.11 8.78 -3.84
N LEU A 120 -3.84 8.59 -4.19
CA LEU A 120 -2.74 8.42 -3.25
C LEU A 120 -2.01 9.74 -2.99
N PHE A 121 -1.77 10.04 -1.71
CA PHE A 121 -1.02 11.21 -1.28
C PHE A 121 -0.02 10.85 -0.17
N PRO A 122 1.17 11.50 -0.15
CA PRO A 122 2.01 11.45 1.03
C PRO A 122 1.32 12.19 2.17
N SER A 123 1.22 11.58 3.33
CA SER A 123 0.45 12.09 4.48
C SER A 123 1.19 11.91 5.78
N ASP A 124 1.15 12.91 6.66
CA ASP A 124 1.53 12.74 8.07
C ASP A 124 0.86 11.52 8.69
N GLY A 125 1.66 10.63 9.30
CA GLY A 125 1.16 9.36 9.84
C GLY A 125 0.14 9.54 10.97
N THR A 126 0.23 10.63 11.75
CA THR A 126 -0.74 10.94 12.81
C THR A 126 -2.06 11.43 12.20
N ALA A 127 -2.00 12.35 11.24
CA ALA A 127 -3.18 12.87 10.56
C ALA A 127 -3.91 11.76 9.81
N ASN A 128 -3.17 10.91 9.07
CA ASN A 128 -3.70 9.71 8.42
C ASN A 128 -4.41 8.79 9.42
N GLY A 129 -3.76 8.43 10.51
CA GLY A 129 -4.37 7.58 11.54
C GLY A 129 -5.61 8.20 12.18
N ARG A 130 -5.69 9.53 12.29
CA ARG A 130 -6.87 10.24 12.81
C ARG A 130 -7.98 10.34 11.78
N LYS A 131 -7.64 10.63 10.50
CA LYS A 131 -8.59 10.58 9.39
C LYS A 131 -9.21 9.20 9.27
N SER A 132 -8.40 8.14 9.33
CA SER A 132 -8.87 6.76 9.16
C SER A 132 -9.72 6.64 7.88
N ASN A 133 -10.74 5.80 7.86
CA ASN A 133 -11.69 5.65 6.76
C ASN A 133 -12.97 6.51 6.93
N ASN A 134 -12.90 7.59 7.72
CA ASN A 134 -14.04 8.45 7.92
C ASN A 134 -14.46 9.16 6.60
N PRO A 135 -15.77 9.37 6.38
CA PRO A 135 -16.29 10.20 5.30
C PRO A 135 -15.68 11.60 5.31
N ILE A 136 -15.51 12.18 4.12
CA ILE A 136 -15.16 13.61 4.01
C ILE A 136 -16.40 14.46 4.34
N GLY A 137 -16.23 15.58 5.05
CA GLY A 137 -17.35 16.43 5.41
C GLY A 137 -16.96 17.59 6.31
N VAL A 138 -17.92 18.46 6.64
CA VAL A 138 -17.72 19.61 7.53
C VAL A 138 -17.90 19.18 8.99
N VAL A 139 -16.91 19.44 9.82
CA VAL A 139 -16.97 19.19 11.27
C VAL A 139 -17.79 20.30 11.92
N THR A 140 -18.94 19.93 12.51
CA THR A 140 -19.89 20.91 13.13
C THR A 140 -19.78 20.99 14.65
N GLU A 141 -19.20 19.97 15.28
CA GLU A 141 -18.97 19.93 16.72
C GLU A 141 -17.49 20.21 17.05
N THR A 142 -17.14 20.28 18.32
CA THR A 142 -15.75 20.39 18.75
C THR A 142 -14.94 19.22 18.15
N PRO A 143 -13.89 19.48 17.37
CA PRO A 143 -13.12 18.41 16.73
C PRO A 143 -12.44 17.53 17.77
N ALA A 144 -12.43 16.23 17.51
CA ALA A 144 -11.65 15.25 18.28
C ALA A 144 -10.15 15.30 17.92
N PHE A 145 -9.85 15.82 16.73
CA PHE A 145 -8.50 16.08 16.24
C PHE A 145 -8.51 17.32 15.35
N ASP A 146 -7.53 18.18 15.53
CA ASP A 146 -7.30 19.38 14.71
C ASP A 146 -5.81 19.73 14.76
N ASN A 147 -5.14 19.68 13.62
CA ASN A 147 -3.73 20.10 13.48
C ASN A 147 -3.56 21.36 12.62
N GLY A 148 -4.67 22.05 12.32
CA GLY A 148 -4.71 23.22 11.47
C GLY A 148 -4.86 22.93 9.97
N VAL A 149 -4.71 21.66 9.54
CA VAL A 149 -4.88 21.21 8.14
C VAL A 149 -5.92 20.09 8.05
N THR A 150 -5.85 19.11 8.93
CA THR A 150 -6.82 18.03 9.04
C THR A 150 -7.62 18.18 10.33
N ARG A 151 -8.94 18.20 10.21
CA ARG A 151 -9.88 18.16 11.33
C ARG A 151 -10.68 16.87 11.29
N VAL A 152 -10.87 16.22 12.45
CA VAL A 152 -11.73 15.04 12.57
C VAL A 152 -12.70 15.27 13.72
N GLY A 153 -13.97 15.11 13.45
CA GLY A 153 -14.99 15.36 14.45
C GLY A 153 -16.39 14.93 14.02
N LYS A 154 -17.35 15.27 14.85
CA LYS A 154 -18.77 14.98 14.56
C LYS A 154 -19.38 16.03 13.64
N SER A 155 -20.29 15.56 12.78
CA SER A 155 -21.08 16.39 11.90
C SER A 155 -22.57 16.08 12.04
N ALA A 156 -23.37 17.13 12.17
CA ALA A 156 -24.84 17.08 12.13
C ALA A 156 -25.42 17.36 10.73
N SER A 157 -24.58 17.72 9.75
CA SER A 157 -25.03 18.30 8.48
C SER A 157 -25.66 17.28 7.52
N TYR A 158 -25.43 15.96 7.70
CA TYR A 158 -25.74 14.96 6.67
C TYR A 158 -26.81 13.95 7.10
N ARG A 159 -27.17 13.93 8.38
CA ARG A 159 -28.27 13.10 8.93
C ARG A 159 -29.04 13.89 9.96
N THR A 160 -30.36 13.73 9.93
CA THR A 160 -31.26 14.39 10.87
C THR A 160 -31.43 13.64 12.19
N ASP A 161 -31.01 12.35 12.21
CA ASP A 161 -31.24 11.41 13.31
C ASP A 161 -30.00 11.07 14.11
N SER A 162 -28.79 11.34 13.56
CA SER A 162 -27.53 10.97 14.23
C SER A 162 -26.34 11.78 13.72
N LEU A 163 -25.38 12.02 14.62
CA LEU A 163 -24.07 12.57 14.27
C LEU A 163 -23.21 11.51 13.63
N ILE A 164 -22.58 11.82 12.49
CA ILE A 164 -21.54 10.99 11.91
C ILE A 164 -20.16 11.57 12.18
N THR A 165 -19.13 10.72 12.24
CA THR A 165 -17.75 11.20 12.27
C THR A 165 -17.31 11.48 10.85
N VAL A 166 -16.71 12.65 10.63
CA VAL A 166 -16.17 13.06 9.34
C VAL A 166 -14.75 13.58 9.52
N TRP A 167 -14.01 13.65 8.42
CA TRP A 167 -12.78 14.41 8.34
C TRP A 167 -12.96 15.60 7.40
N GLU A 168 -12.36 16.72 7.74
CA GLU A 168 -12.42 17.96 6.98
C GLU A 168 -11.00 18.45 6.69
N PRO A 169 -10.60 18.62 5.42
CA PRO A 169 -9.34 19.25 5.06
C PRO A 169 -9.38 20.78 5.28
N ALA A 170 -8.21 21.41 5.34
CA ALA A 170 -8.10 22.86 5.29
C ALA A 170 -8.73 23.42 4.00
N ASP A 171 -9.17 24.67 4.06
CA ASP A 171 -9.92 25.31 2.96
C ASP A 171 -9.15 25.27 1.63
N GLU A 172 -7.83 25.41 1.67
CA GLU A 172 -6.91 25.39 0.53
C GLU A 172 -6.77 24.03 -0.17
N TRP A 173 -7.32 22.96 0.38
CA TRP A 173 -7.29 21.60 -0.16
C TRP A 173 -8.67 21.01 -0.42
N LYS A 174 -9.73 21.77 -0.15
CA LYS A 174 -11.10 21.28 -0.30
C LYS A 174 -11.45 20.96 -1.74
N GLY A 175 -11.02 21.81 -2.66
CA GLY A 175 -11.20 21.59 -4.10
C GLY A 175 -10.41 20.40 -4.63
N ASP A 176 -9.13 20.28 -4.24
CA ASP A 176 -8.27 19.16 -4.62
C ASP A 176 -8.90 17.82 -4.24
N PHE A 177 -9.36 17.70 -3.00
CA PHE A 177 -10.02 16.49 -2.55
C PHE A 177 -11.40 16.29 -3.20
N ALA A 178 -12.15 17.35 -3.45
CA ALA A 178 -13.42 17.23 -4.17
C ALA A 178 -13.21 16.64 -5.58
N ARG A 179 -12.24 17.15 -6.34
CA ARG A 179 -11.90 16.65 -7.67
C ARG A 179 -11.30 15.25 -7.66
N THR A 180 -10.55 14.89 -6.60
CA THR A 180 -10.11 13.51 -6.34
C THR A 180 -11.31 12.56 -6.16
N TYR A 181 -12.30 12.96 -5.38
CA TYR A 181 -13.48 12.13 -5.13
C TYR A 181 -14.39 12.00 -6.36
N PHE A 182 -14.54 13.07 -7.15
CA PHE A 182 -15.23 12.99 -8.44
C PHE A 182 -14.51 12.03 -9.40
N TYR A 183 -13.17 12.09 -9.45
CA TYR A 183 -12.36 11.18 -10.24
C TYR A 183 -12.59 9.72 -9.81
N MET A 184 -12.44 9.41 -8.54
CA MET A 184 -12.61 8.05 -8.02
C MET A 184 -14.00 7.49 -8.30
N ALA A 185 -15.05 8.29 -8.07
CA ALA A 185 -16.43 7.88 -8.35
C ALA A 185 -16.70 7.69 -9.85
N THR A 186 -15.92 8.31 -10.72
CA THR A 186 -16.06 8.20 -12.19
C THR A 186 -15.17 7.09 -12.74
N CYS A 187 -13.87 7.13 -12.47
CA CYS A 187 -12.89 6.16 -12.97
C CYS A 187 -13.23 4.72 -12.55
N TYR A 188 -13.80 4.55 -11.37
CA TYR A 188 -14.14 3.24 -10.78
C TYR A 188 -15.65 3.05 -10.61
N GLU A 189 -16.47 3.50 -11.56
CA GLU A 189 -17.93 3.33 -11.50
C GLU A 189 -18.37 1.86 -11.58
N ASP A 190 -17.54 0.99 -12.16
CA ASP A 190 -17.74 -0.45 -12.24
C ASP A 190 -17.56 -1.16 -10.88
N TYR A 191 -17.05 -0.45 -9.84
CA TYR A 191 -16.99 -0.97 -8.46
C TYR A 191 -18.32 -0.89 -7.72
N ALA A 192 -19.44 -0.64 -8.40
CA ALA A 192 -20.76 -0.52 -7.81
C ALA A 192 -21.11 -1.66 -6.84
N ASP A 193 -20.77 -2.90 -7.16
CA ASP A 193 -21.03 -4.08 -6.32
C ASP A 193 -19.97 -4.28 -5.21
N LEU A 194 -18.82 -3.62 -5.32
CA LEU A 194 -17.71 -3.72 -4.36
C LEU A 194 -17.85 -2.74 -3.19
N TRP A 195 -18.62 -1.64 -3.37
CA TRP A 195 -18.78 -0.64 -2.31
C TRP A 195 -19.33 -1.25 -1.03
N GLN A 196 -18.61 -1.07 0.05
CA GLN A 196 -18.92 -1.67 1.36
C GLN A 196 -18.47 -0.78 2.50
N THR A 197 -18.51 -1.28 3.73
CA THR A 197 -18.33 -0.60 5.02
C THR A 197 -19.41 0.43 5.31
N THR A 198 -19.61 0.69 6.59
CA THR A 198 -20.61 1.69 7.05
C THR A 198 -20.21 3.08 6.57
N GLU A 199 -18.93 3.42 6.69
CA GLU A 199 -18.36 4.72 6.33
C GLU A 199 -18.42 4.94 4.82
N GLY A 200 -18.05 3.93 4.00
CA GLY A 200 -18.12 4.00 2.54
C GLY A 200 -19.54 4.20 2.06
N LEU A 201 -20.52 3.46 2.60
CA LEU A 201 -21.93 3.57 2.22
C LEU A 201 -22.61 4.85 2.73
N LEU A 202 -21.96 5.66 3.57
CA LEU A 202 -22.37 7.03 3.82
C LEU A 202 -21.99 7.95 2.64
N MET A 203 -20.96 7.63 1.90
CA MET A 203 -20.43 8.43 0.78
C MET A 203 -21.02 8.03 -0.56
N VAL A 204 -21.10 6.72 -0.80
CA VAL A 204 -21.45 6.14 -2.12
C VAL A 204 -22.68 5.26 -2.04
N GLU A 205 -23.31 5.07 -3.19
CA GLU A 205 -24.40 4.12 -3.43
C GLU A 205 -23.88 2.98 -4.30
N LYS A 206 -24.46 1.78 -4.14
CA LYS A 206 -24.13 0.60 -4.94
C LYS A 206 -24.76 0.70 -6.34
N ASN A 207 -24.32 1.68 -7.09
CA ASN A 207 -24.76 1.91 -8.47
C ASN A 207 -23.62 2.57 -9.29
N ARG A 208 -23.72 2.49 -10.61
CA ARG A 208 -22.79 3.16 -11.51
C ARG A 208 -23.06 4.65 -11.63
N TYR A 209 -24.32 5.07 -11.44
CA TYR A 209 -24.75 6.46 -11.49
C TYR A 209 -25.90 6.69 -10.50
N PRO A 210 -25.85 7.73 -9.66
CA PRO A 210 -24.83 8.77 -9.62
C PRO A 210 -23.53 8.36 -8.86
N THR A 211 -23.45 7.20 -8.22
CA THR A 211 -22.38 6.68 -7.35
C THR A 211 -22.27 7.48 -6.05
N LEU A 212 -22.02 8.79 -6.11
CA LEU A 212 -21.98 9.67 -4.93
C LEU A 212 -23.40 9.95 -4.42
N ARG A 213 -23.57 9.90 -3.10
CA ARG A 213 -24.82 10.32 -2.48
C ARG A 213 -25.07 11.81 -2.67
N PRO A 214 -26.35 12.27 -2.74
CA PRO A 214 -26.66 13.66 -3.01
C PRO A 214 -26.01 14.68 -2.07
N TRP A 215 -25.89 14.37 -0.78
CA TRP A 215 -25.23 15.27 0.16
C TRP A 215 -23.72 15.38 -0.12
N VAL A 216 -23.09 14.29 -0.59
CA VAL A 216 -21.67 14.24 -0.92
C VAL A 216 -21.42 15.05 -2.18
N SER A 217 -22.14 14.76 -3.27
CA SER A 217 -21.99 15.51 -4.52
C SER A 217 -22.22 17.01 -4.34
N ASN A 218 -23.25 17.41 -3.58
CA ASN A 218 -23.50 18.82 -3.29
C ASN A 218 -22.36 19.48 -2.49
N LEU A 219 -21.81 18.78 -1.48
CA LEU A 219 -20.66 19.28 -0.72
C LEU A 219 -19.42 19.46 -1.60
N LEU A 220 -19.10 18.43 -2.38
CA LEU A 220 -17.91 18.43 -3.25
C LEU A 220 -18.02 19.47 -4.38
N LEU A 221 -19.21 19.68 -4.94
CA LEU A 221 -19.46 20.76 -5.91
C LEU A 221 -19.18 22.12 -5.30
N ALA A 222 -19.73 22.38 -4.09
CA ALA A 222 -19.50 23.64 -3.38
C ALA A 222 -18.02 23.85 -3.04
N TRP A 223 -17.30 22.79 -2.67
CA TRP A 223 -15.88 22.88 -2.37
C TRP A 223 -15.02 23.09 -3.62
N SER A 224 -15.34 22.40 -4.72
CA SER A 224 -14.65 22.57 -6.01
C SER A 224 -14.85 23.99 -6.60
N GLU A 225 -15.98 24.64 -6.30
CA GLU A 225 -16.24 26.03 -6.68
C GLU A 225 -15.49 27.03 -5.76
N ALA A 226 -15.48 26.76 -4.46
CA ALA A 226 -14.84 27.64 -3.46
C ALA A 226 -13.30 27.60 -3.51
N ASP A 227 -12.75 26.48 -3.92
CA ASP A 227 -11.31 26.21 -4.08
C ASP A 227 -11.06 25.75 -5.52
N PRO A 228 -10.91 26.71 -6.48
CA PRO A 228 -10.68 26.42 -7.89
C PRO A 228 -9.33 25.78 -8.15
N VAL A 229 -9.23 25.06 -9.27
CA VAL A 229 -7.98 24.43 -9.73
C VAL A 229 -6.85 25.46 -9.82
N ASP A 230 -5.78 25.22 -9.10
CA ASP A 230 -4.55 26.00 -9.11
C ASP A 230 -3.44 25.39 -10.00
N ASP A 231 -2.27 26.03 -10.05
CA ASP A 231 -1.15 25.55 -10.85
C ASP A 231 -0.55 24.25 -10.27
N VAL A 232 -0.58 24.08 -8.94
CA VAL A 232 -0.07 22.90 -8.25
C VAL A 232 -0.86 21.66 -8.65
N GLU A 233 -2.18 21.80 -8.70
CA GLU A 233 -3.06 20.69 -9.07
C GLU A 233 -2.94 20.36 -10.57
N ARG A 234 -2.77 21.38 -11.44
CA ARG A 234 -2.50 21.16 -12.87
C ARG A 234 -1.17 20.45 -13.10
N GLU A 235 -0.09 20.92 -12.45
CA GLU A 235 1.23 20.28 -12.54
C GLU A 235 1.17 18.81 -12.07
N ARG A 236 0.43 18.55 -11.00
CA ARG A 236 0.23 17.18 -10.51
C ARG A 236 -0.54 16.32 -11.50
N ASN A 237 -1.59 16.84 -12.13
CA ASN A 237 -2.36 16.15 -13.15
C ASN A 237 -1.48 15.76 -14.35
N GLU A 238 -0.62 16.66 -14.82
CA GLU A 238 0.37 16.38 -15.87
C GLU A 238 1.38 15.31 -15.43
N ALA A 239 1.91 15.42 -14.21
CA ALA A 239 2.88 14.48 -13.68
C ALA A 239 2.32 13.07 -13.56
N VAL A 240 1.10 12.93 -13.01
CA VAL A 240 0.41 11.64 -12.92
C VAL A 240 0.09 11.09 -14.31
N SER A 241 -0.34 11.93 -15.25
CA SER A 241 -0.59 11.53 -16.63
C SER A 241 0.66 10.95 -17.31
N GLY A 242 1.83 11.55 -17.08
CA GLY A 242 3.10 11.01 -17.55
C GLY A 242 3.46 9.63 -16.98
N ILE A 243 3.01 9.33 -15.76
CA ILE A 243 3.25 8.06 -15.08
C ILE A 243 2.20 7.02 -15.48
N GLN A 244 0.91 7.34 -15.40
CA GLN A 244 -0.22 6.39 -15.50
C GLN A 244 -0.87 6.34 -16.88
N GLY A 245 -0.64 7.33 -17.75
CA GLY A 245 -1.24 7.43 -19.08
C GLY A 245 -2.64 8.03 -19.10
N ASN A 246 -3.24 8.33 -17.95
CA ASN A 246 -4.56 8.91 -17.82
C ASN A 246 -4.55 10.28 -17.14
N ARG A 247 -5.66 10.99 -17.14
CA ARG A 247 -5.81 12.34 -16.58
C ARG A 247 -7.00 12.41 -15.62
N ASN A 248 -6.97 13.34 -14.68
CA ASN A 248 -8.16 13.69 -13.89
C ASN A 248 -8.97 14.76 -14.66
N PRO A 249 -10.13 14.38 -15.24
CA PRO A 249 -10.92 15.29 -16.06
C PRO A 249 -11.51 16.45 -15.25
N PHE A 250 -11.66 16.30 -13.95
CA PHE A 250 -12.20 17.35 -13.08
C PHE A 250 -11.15 18.40 -12.70
N VAL A 251 -9.87 18.15 -12.99
CA VAL A 251 -8.79 19.16 -12.97
C VAL A 251 -8.74 19.89 -14.31
N ASP A 252 -8.84 19.17 -15.43
CA ASP A 252 -8.79 19.75 -16.77
C ASP A 252 -10.04 20.59 -17.07
N TYR A 253 -11.20 20.07 -16.72
CA TYR A 253 -12.52 20.70 -16.93
C TYR A 253 -13.40 20.59 -15.66
N PRO A 254 -13.17 21.42 -14.62
CA PRO A 254 -13.86 21.31 -13.32
C PRO A 254 -15.38 21.36 -13.46
N GLN A 255 -15.90 22.07 -14.47
CA GLN A 255 -17.33 22.15 -14.75
C GLN A 255 -17.99 20.81 -15.08
N LEU A 256 -17.23 19.75 -15.49
CA LEU A 256 -17.77 18.41 -15.75
C LEU A 256 -18.58 17.87 -14.57
N ALA A 257 -18.14 18.18 -13.34
CA ALA A 257 -18.85 17.76 -12.14
C ALA A 257 -20.31 18.28 -12.11
N SER A 258 -20.55 19.52 -12.58
CA SER A 258 -21.90 20.10 -12.66
C SER A 258 -22.77 19.40 -13.70
N TYR A 259 -22.20 18.90 -14.80
CA TYR A 259 -22.93 18.15 -15.83
C TYR A 259 -23.26 16.70 -15.41
N ILE A 260 -22.56 16.19 -14.41
CA ILE A 260 -22.79 14.82 -13.89
C ILE A 260 -23.68 14.86 -12.64
N TRP A 261 -23.44 15.79 -11.69
CA TRP A 261 -24.07 15.81 -10.37
C TRP A 261 -24.72 17.16 -9.98
N GLY A 262 -24.56 18.22 -10.79
CA GLY A 262 -24.98 19.58 -10.43
C GLY A 262 -26.06 20.15 -11.34
N ASP A 263 -26.12 21.47 -11.38
CA ASP A 263 -27.20 22.23 -12.07
C ASP A 263 -27.17 22.13 -13.59
N SER A 264 -26.06 21.63 -14.15
CA SER A 264 -25.90 21.47 -15.61
C SER A 264 -26.26 20.07 -16.14
N MET A 265 -26.79 19.17 -15.30
CA MET A 265 -27.11 17.78 -15.68
C MET A 265 -28.04 17.65 -16.88
N ASP A 266 -28.94 18.60 -17.14
CA ASP A 266 -29.84 18.53 -18.28
C ASP A 266 -29.25 19.04 -19.59
N TYR A 267 -28.05 19.61 -19.54
CA TYR A 267 -27.34 20.14 -20.69
C TYR A 267 -26.24 19.21 -21.15
N ALA A 268 -25.99 19.17 -22.46
CA ALA A 268 -24.83 18.47 -23.02
C ALA A 268 -23.54 19.24 -22.70
N PHE A 269 -22.48 18.49 -22.39
CA PHE A 269 -21.15 19.06 -22.17
C PHE A 269 -20.46 19.35 -23.49
N TYR A 270 -19.85 20.52 -23.61
CA TYR A 270 -18.97 20.90 -24.71
C TYR A 270 -17.77 21.66 -24.15
N ILE A 271 -16.57 21.37 -24.69
CA ILE A 271 -15.31 22.04 -24.31
C ILE A 271 -15.44 23.54 -24.65
N ASP A 272 -15.72 23.86 -25.92
CA ASP A 272 -16.07 25.23 -26.35
C ASP A 272 -17.58 25.36 -26.56
N ARG A 273 -18.26 25.90 -25.59
CA ARG A 273 -19.72 26.15 -25.63
C ARG A 273 -20.12 27.29 -26.57
N THR A 274 -19.15 28.10 -27.01
CA THR A 274 -19.41 29.30 -27.83
C THR A 274 -19.24 29.03 -29.31
N SER A 275 -18.65 27.88 -29.70
CA SER A 275 -18.47 27.52 -31.11
C SER A 275 -19.80 27.40 -31.85
N THR A 276 -19.87 28.07 -32.97
CA THR A 276 -20.97 27.96 -33.95
C THR A 276 -20.56 27.21 -35.21
N ASN A 277 -19.31 26.69 -35.22
CA ASN A 277 -18.82 25.93 -36.37
C ASN A 277 -19.50 24.55 -36.42
N PRO A 278 -19.75 24.02 -37.62
CA PRO A 278 -20.10 22.61 -37.76
C PRO A 278 -18.99 21.70 -37.22
N GLU A 279 -19.34 20.81 -36.31
CA GLU A 279 -18.38 19.91 -35.66
C GLU A 279 -18.93 18.49 -35.58
N LEU A 280 -18.06 17.52 -35.85
CA LEU A 280 -18.33 16.11 -35.65
C LEU A 280 -17.36 15.54 -34.64
N PHE A 281 -17.88 15.00 -33.54
CA PHE A 281 -17.09 14.45 -32.45
C PHE A 281 -16.78 12.97 -32.64
N VAL A 282 -17.73 12.24 -33.26
CA VAL A 282 -17.62 10.80 -33.55
C VAL A 282 -18.22 10.50 -34.92
N PRO A 283 -17.47 9.89 -35.83
CA PRO A 283 -16.02 9.71 -35.82
C PRO A 283 -15.30 11.05 -36.02
N GLY A 284 -14.06 11.18 -35.50
CA GLY A 284 -13.19 12.33 -35.77
C GLY A 284 -12.76 12.37 -37.23
N GLU A 285 -12.34 13.56 -37.72
CA GLU A 285 -11.87 13.69 -39.10
C GLU A 285 -10.65 12.80 -39.35
N GLY A 286 -10.72 11.98 -40.44
CA GLY A 286 -9.66 11.06 -40.81
C GLY A 286 -9.53 9.83 -39.91
N GLU A 287 -10.32 9.72 -38.83
CA GLU A 287 -10.34 8.55 -37.96
C GLU A 287 -10.80 7.32 -38.73
N THR A 288 -10.03 6.21 -38.60
CA THR A 288 -10.39 4.93 -39.24
C THR A 288 -11.48 4.25 -38.43
N VAL A 289 -12.60 3.96 -39.04
CA VAL A 289 -13.63 3.09 -38.44
C VAL A 289 -13.28 1.65 -38.81
N ASP A 290 -12.63 0.94 -37.90
CA ASP A 290 -12.24 -0.45 -38.08
C ASP A 290 -13.30 -1.38 -37.44
N PHE A 291 -13.91 -2.21 -38.27
CA PHE A 291 -14.89 -3.21 -37.85
C PHE A 291 -14.23 -4.53 -37.43
N GLY A 292 -12.89 -4.58 -37.46
CA GLY A 292 -12.11 -5.72 -37.02
C GLY A 292 -12.24 -6.96 -37.90
N LEU A 293 -11.95 -8.11 -37.29
CA LEU A 293 -11.93 -9.41 -37.96
C LEU A 293 -13.33 -10.02 -37.95
N GLN A 294 -13.81 -10.43 -39.16
CA GLN A 294 -15.16 -10.97 -39.37
C GLN A 294 -15.11 -12.32 -40.11
N ALA A 295 -16.12 -13.17 -39.90
CA ALA A 295 -16.28 -14.37 -40.69
C ALA A 295 -16.89 -14.02 -42.06
N LEU A 296 -16.23 -14.44 -43.14
CA LEU A 296 -16.75 -14.23 -44.50
C LEU A 296 -18.18 -14.82 -44.68
N SER A 297 -18.44 -15.97 -44.03
CA SER A 297 -19.76 -16.64 -44.08
C SER A 297 -20.88 -15.86 -43.39
N LYS A 298 -20.54 -14.97 -42.43
CA LYS A 298 -21.51 -14.12 -41.72
C LYS A 298 -21.64 -12.73 -42.31
N GLY A 299 -20.59 -12.24 -42.95
CA GLY A 299 -20.50 -10.85 -43.39
C GLY A 299 -20.35 -9.88 -42.20
N LEU A 300 -20.35 -8.59 -42.52
CA LEU A 300 -20.27 -7.51 -41.51
C LEU A 300 -21.67 -7.06 -41.07
N GLU A 301 -21.92 -7.01 -39.79
CA GLU A 301 -22.92 -6.19 -39.12
C GLU A 301 -22.24 -5.31 -38.05
N GLY A 302 -21.51 -4.29 -38.53
CA GLY A 302 -20.78 -3.37 -37.70
C GLY A 302 -21.66 -2.20 -37.20
N ARG A 303 -21.19 -1.51 -36.17
CA ARG A 303 -21.87 -0.32 -35.62
C ARG A 303 -21.02 0.91 -35.89
N LEU A 304 -21.66 1.97 -36.41
CA LEU A 304 -21.07 3.27 -36.63
C LEU A 304 -21.89 4.31 -35.89
N THR A 305 -21.29 4.92 -34.87
CA THR A 305 -21.90 6.03 -34.12
C THR A 305 -21.49 7.35 -34.75
N ILE A 306 -22.48 8.24 -34.96
CA ILE A 306 -22.27 9.60 -35.48
C ILE A 306 -22.82 10.57 -34.44
N ARG A 307 -21.99 11.51 -33.97
CA ARG A 307 -22.37 12.55 -33.03
C ARG A 307 -21.62 13.84 -33.33
N GLY A 308 -22.33 14.96 -33.27
CA GLY A 308 -21.79 16.28 -33.58
C GLY A 308 -22.75 17.40 -33.22
N ARG A 309 -22.44 18.63 -33.65
CA ARG A 309 -23.29 19.81 -33.45
C ARG A 309 -23.18 20.80 -34.60
N ASN A 310 -24.10 21.77 -34.63
CA ASN A 310 -24.10 22.87 -35.60
C ASN A 310 -24.16 22.41 -37.06
N LEU A 311 -24.92 21.36 -37.35
CA LEU A 311 -25.12 20.77 -38.63
C LEU A 311 -26.60 20.88 -39.08
N PRO A 312 -27.13 22.12 -39.32
CA PRO A 312 -28.56 22.37 -39.47
C PRO A 312 -29.18 21.69 -40.69
N GLY A 313 -28.39 21.38 -41.71
CA GLY A 313 -28.85 20.61 -42.89
C GLY A 313 -28.78 19.10 -42.68
N GLY A 314 -28.28 18.62 -41.54
CA GLY A 314 -27.97 17.23 -41.27
C GLY A 314 -26.75 16.75 -42.06
N LEU A 315 -26.58 15.43 -42.19
CA LEU A 315 -25.46 14.78 -42.91
C LEU A 315 -25.98 13.74 -43.91
N ALA A 316 -25.36 13.72 -45.07
CA ALA A 316 -25.43 12.63 -46.02
C ALA A 316 -24.20 11.73 -45.91
N LEU A 317 -24.40 10.41 -45.87
CA LEU A 317 -23.37 9.39 -45.86
C LEU A 317 -23.19 8.81 -47.25
N ASP A 318 -21.99 8.89 -47.80
CA ASP A 318 -21.64 8.35 -49.11
C ASP A 318 -20.48 7.33 -48.95
N PHE A 319 -20.77 6.08 -49.23
CA PHE A 319 -19.82 4.97 -49.20
C PHE A 319 -19.18 4.68 -50.55
N GLY A 320 -19.53 5.47 -51.59
CA GLY A 320 -19.09 5.21 -52.97
C GLY A 320 -19.58 3.85 -53.49
N GLN A 321 -18.73 3.21 -54.30
CA GLN A 321 -19.00 1.87 -54.85
C GLN A 321 -18.13 0.81 -54.14
N SER A 322 -18.03 0.89 -52.84
CA SER A 322 -17.07 0.10 -52.04
C SER A 322 -17.61 -1.23 -51.51
N GLY A 323 -18.89 -1.51 -51.71
CA GLY A 323 -19.54 -2.67 -51.08
C GLY A 323 -20.00 -2.43 -49.62
N PHE A 324 -19.57 -1.33 -48.98
CA PHE A 324 -20.12 -0.90 -47.70
C PHE A 324 -21.46 -0.21 -47.89
N GLU A 325 -22.38 -0.46 -46.96
CA GLU A 325 -23.70 0.18 -46.90
C GLU A 325 -24.13 0.36 -45.45
N ALA A 326 -24.95 1.36 -45.16
CA ALA A 326 -25.57 1.52 -43.85
C ALA A 326 -27.09 1.43 -43.96
N ASP A 327 -27.74 1.12 -42.84
CA ASP A 327 -29.21 1.07 -42.74
C ASP A 327 -29.86 2.46 -42.91
N LYS A 328 -29.09 3.53 -42.78
CA LYS A 328 -29.49 4.90 -43.05
C LYS A 328 -28.35 5.74 -43.61
N THR A 329 -28.63 6.56 -44.64
CA THR A 329 -27.63 7.39 -45.33
C THR A 329 -27.93 8.89 -45.27
N GLN A 330 -29.02 9.30 -44.58
CA GLN A 330 -29.37 10.70 -44.34
C GLN A 330 -29.69 10.87 -42.88
N LEU A 331 -29.00 11.77 -42.21
CA LEU A 331 -29.17 12.05 -40.80
C LEU A 331 -29.66 13.47 -40.60
N THR A 332 -30.62 13.67 -39.67
CA THR A 332 -31.06 14.99 -39.25
C THR A 332 -30.13 15.55 -38.17
N GLU A 333 -30.13 16.88 -38.00
CA GLU A 333 -29.38 17.54 -36.94
C GLU A 333 -29.69 16.96 -35.56
N ASP A 334 -30.99 16.75 -35.24
CA ASP A 334 -31.42 16.19 -33.95
C ASP A 334 -30.84 14.79 -33.70
N GLU A 335 -30.68 13.96 -34.72
CA GLU A 335 -30.07 12.64 -34.58
C GLU A 335 -28.58 12.75 -34.34
N ILE A 336 -27.91 13.67 -35.02
CA ILE A 336 -26.47 13.91 -34.86
C ILE A 336 -26.15 14.45 -33.47
N VAL A 337 -26.95 15.42 -32.99
CA VAL A 337 -26.76 16.02 -31.64
C VAL A 337 -26.99 14.99 -30.53
N ARG A 338 -27.98 14.11 -30.69
CA ARG A 338 -28.24 13.02 -29.73
C ARG A 338 -27.25 11.87 -29.80
N GLY A 339 -26.52 11.76 -30.88
CA GLY A 339 -25.73 10.59 -31.23
C GLY A 339 -26.59 9.47 -31.81
N VAL A 340 -26.40 9.14 -33.06
CA VAL A 340 -27.08 8.05 -33.75
C VAL A 340 -26.11 6.92 -34.06
N THR A 341 -26.52 5.69 -33.78
CA THR A 341 -25.74 4.50 -34.12
C THR A 341 -26.39 3.79 -35.30
N LEU A 342 -25.64 3.64 -36.37
CA LEU A 342 -26.05 2.98 -37.59
C LEU A 342 -25.49 1.56 -37.66
N THR A 343 -26.23 0.67 -38.34
CA THR A 343 -25.71 -0.65 -38.70
C THR A 343 -25.05 -0.56 -40.07
N VAL A 344 -23.74 -0.84 -40.11
CA VAL A 344 -22.95 -0.89 -41.34
C VAL A 344 -22.76 -2.33 -41.79
N ARG A 345 -22.99 -2.59 -43.09
CA ARG A 345 -22.75 -3.88 -43.72
C ARG A 345 -21.71 -3.72 -44.81
N CYS A 346 -20.96 -4.79 -45.04
CA CYS A 346 -20.07 -4.89 -46.17
C CYS A 346 -20.33 -6.22 -46.90
N ARG A 347 -20.57 -6.16 -48.19
CA ARG A 347 -20.83 -7.34 -49.05
C ARG A 347 -19.60 -7.60 -49.88
N THR A 348 -18.92 -8.71 -49.57
CA THR A 348 -17.80 -9.20 -50.37
C THR A 348 -17.93 -10.72 -50.50
N ALA A 349 -17.29 -11.29 -51.47
CA ALA A 349 -17.18 -12.73 -51.70
C ALA A 349 -15.76 -13.26 -51.43
N GLU A 350 -14.84 -12.42 -50.98
CA GLU A 350 -13.42 -12.72 -50.86
C GLU A 350 -12.94 -12.45 -49.42
N ALA A 351 -12.11 -13.37 -48.91
CA ALA A 351 -11.39 -13.14 -47.66
C ALA A 351 -10.27 -12.11 -47.86
N GLY A 352 -9.87 -11.46 -46.76
CA GLY A 352 -8.83 -10.43 -46.72
C GLY A 352 -9.34 -9.08 -46.28
N VAL A 353 -8.48 -8.06 -46.37
CA VAL A 353 -8.77 -6.70 -45.92
C VAL A 353 -9.57 -5.96 -46.99
N HIS A 354 -10.69 -5.39 -46.59
CA HIS A 354 -11.53 -4.52 -47.43
C HIS A 354 -11.57 -3.13 -46.82
N GLU A 355 -11.22 -2.14 -47.62
CA GLU A 355 -11.13 -0.74 -47.21
C GLU A 355 -12.02 0.13 -48.13
N ALA A 356 -12.53 1.20 -47.53
CA ALA A 356 -13.30 2.23 -48.24
C ALA A 356 -13.09 3.58 -47.58
N VAL A 357 -13.62 4.63 -48.14
CA VAL A 357 -13.72 5.94 -47.53
C VAL A 357 -15.19 6.31 -47.41
N LEU A 358 -15.64 6.48 -46.15
CA LEU A 358 -16.93 7.10 -45.87
C LEU A 358 -16.78 8.61 -46.00
N LEU A 359 -17.64 9.20 -46.79
CA LEU A 359 -17.73 10.64 -46.95
C LEU A 359 -19.00 11.14 -46.28
N LEU A 360 -18.81 11.97 -45.23
CA LEU A 360 -19.88 12.61 -44.49
C LEU A 360 -20.01 14.05 -44.97
N LYS A 361 -21.17 14.39 -45.59
CA LYS A 361 -21.42 15.69 -46.23
C LYS A 361 -22.60 16.39 -45.56
N GLY A 362 -22.41 17.66 -45.21
CA GLY A 362 -23.45 18.60 -44.82
C GLY A 362 -23.29 19.97 -45.47
N ASP A 363 -24.13 20.94 -45.12
CA ASP A 363 -24.02 22.31 -45.65
C ASP A 363 -22.72 22.97 -45.15
N GLY A 364 -21.74 23.10 -46.09
CA GLY A 364 -20.42 23.66 -45.75
C GLY A 364 -19.53 22.74 -44.93
N PHE A 365 -19.88 21.46 -44.77
CA PHE A 365 -19.17 20.47 -43.99
C PHE A 365 -18.85 19.22 -44.81
N GLU A 366 -17.62 18.73 -44.68
CA GLU A 366 -17.19 17.47 -45.31
C GLU A 366 -16.16 16.80 -44.44
N HIS A 367 -16.41 15.56 -43.99
CA HIS A 367 -15.44 14.69 -43.32
C HIS A 367 -15.21 13.42 -44.15
N ARG A 368 -13.97 12.88 -44.03
CA ARG A 368 -13.56 11.65 -44.72
C ARG A 368 -12.99 10.69 -43.71
N ASN A 369 -13.66 9.54 -43.56
CA ASN A 369 -13.25 8.52 -42.59
C ASN A 369 -12.93 7.23 -43.32
N PRO A 370 -11.70 6.71 -43.22
CA PRO A 370 -11.40 5.37 -43.71
C PRO A 370 -12.26 4.32 -42.99
N LEU A 371 -12.81 3.39 -43.74
CA LEU A 371 -13.50 2.20 -43.23
C LEU A 371 -12.62 0.99 -43.47
N ARG A 372 -12.53 0.09 -42.51
CA ARG A 372 -11.75 -1.14 -42.62
C ARG A 372 -12.55 -2.31 -42.05
N VAL A 373 -12.54 -3.44 -42.72
CA VAL A 373 -12.95 -4.76 -42.21
C VAL A 373 -12.01 -5.82 -42.78
N GLU A 374 -11.71 -6.84 -42.01
CA GLU A 374 -10.92 -7.98 -42.44
C GLU A 374 -11.76 -9.25 -42.34
N TYR A 375 -11.88 -9.98 -43.48
CA TYR A 375 -12.61 -11.24 -43.51
C TYR A 375 -11.67 -12.43 -43.53
N VAL A 376 -12.00 -13.43 -42.75
CA VAL A 376 -11.38 -14.75 -42.81
C VAL A 376 -12.38 -15.77 -43.35
N ASP A 377 -11.89 -16.71 -44.18
CA ASP A 377 -12.66 -17.85 -44.61
C ASP A 377 -12.58 -18.94 -43.55
N GLY A 378 -13.42 -18.79 -42.50
CA GLY A 378 -13.39 -19.63 -41.34
C GLY A 378 -13.88 -18.91 -40.08
N ILE A 379 -13.35 -19.30 -38.93
CA ILE A 379 -13.67 -18.74 -37.62
C ILE A 379 -12.70 -17.59 -37.32
N PRO A 380 -13.16 -16.36 -37.11
CA PRO A 380 -12.28 -15.30 -36.63
C PRO A 380 -11.72 -15.61 -35.25
N ALA A 381 -10.41 -15.87 -35.13
CA ALA A 381 -9.70 -15.95 -33.87
C ALA A 381 -8.99 -14.62 -33.61
N TYR A 382 -9.19 -14.04 -32.43
CA TYR A 382 -8.72 -12.71 -32.07
C TYR A 382 -7.35 -12.75 -31.42
N PRO A 383 -6.60 -11.65 -31.40
CA PRO A 383 -5.36 -11.56 -30.62
C PRO A 383 -5.57 -11.98 -29.16
N ALA A 384 -4.57 -12.67 -28.58
CA ALA A 384 -4.63 -13.11 -27.18
C ALA A 384 -4.72 -11.91 -26.25
N ARG A 385 -5.50 -12.06 -25.18
CA ARG A 385 -5.67 -11.08 -24.10
C ARG A 385 -5.10 -11.63 -22.81
N ASP A 386 -4.93 -10.74 -21.82
CA ASP A 386 -4.50 -11.09 -20.47
C ASP A 386 -3.21 -11.96 -20.47
N VAL A 387 -2.26 -11.59 -21.34
CA VAL A 387 -0.97 -12.27 -21.40
C VAL A 387 -0.20 -11.96 -20.13
N VAL A 388 -0.14 -12.94 -19.23
CA VAL A 388 0.56 -12.84 -17.94
C VAL A 388 1.75 -13.78 -17.96
N CYS A 389 2.94 -13.25 -17.66
CA CYS A 389 4.14 -14.03 -17.52
C CYS A 389 4.90 -13.55 -16.27
N THR A 390 4.54 -14.10 -15.13
CA THR A 390 5.17 -13.86 -13.84
C THR A 390 5.75 -15.17 -13.33
N VAL A 391 6.52 -15.11 -12.26
CA VAL A 391 7.09 -16.31 -11.62
C VAL A 391 6.03 -17.35 -11.24
N ASN A 392 4.82 -16.89 -10.90
CA ASN A 392 3.74 -17.74 -10.37
C ASN A 392 2.63 -18.03 -11.38
N ALA A 393 2.62 -17.34 -12.53
CA ALA A 393 1.53 -17.49 -13.50
C ALA A 393 2.03 -17.18 -14.92
N GLN A 394 1.92 -18.16 -15.81
CA GLN A 394 2.17 -18.04 -17.24
C GLN A 394 0.91 -18.45 -17.98
N ARG A 395 0.17 -17.47 -18.50
CA ARG A 395 -1.12 -17.70 -19.15
C ARG A 395 -1.46 -16.62 -20.17
N PHE A 396 -2.38 -16.94 -21.05
CA PHE A 396 -3.11 -15.97 -21.87
C PHE A 396 -4.56 -16.42 -22.07
N THR A 397 -5.42 -15.51 -22.51
CA THR A 397 -6.80 -15.82 -22.89
C THR A 397 -6.90 -15.83 -24.41
N ALA A 398 -7.20 -16.99 -24.98
CA ALA A 398 -7.60 -17.18 -26.36
C ALA A 398 -9.08 -16.83 -26.52
N SER A 399 -9.46 -16.18 -27.64
CA SER A 399 -10.86 -15.87 -27.93
C SER A 399 -11.15 -15.87 -29.41
N TRP A 400 -12.42 -16.12 -29.78
CA TRP A 400 -12.87 -16.24 -31.18
C TRP A 400 -14.33 -15.82 -31.36
N MET A 401 -14.74 -15.66 -32.61
CA MET A 401 -16.11 -15.30 -32.95
C MET A 401 -17.06 -16.45 -32.66
N ASP A 402 -18.23 -16.15 -32.07
CA ASP A 402 -19.33 -17.10 -32.01
C ASP A 402 -19.90 -17.38 -33.36
N MET A 403 -19.80 -18.64 -33.83
CA MET A 403 -20.31 -19.08 -35.09
C MET A 403 -21.76 -19.59 -35.04
N GLY A 404 -22.30 -19.82 -33.84
CA GLY A 404 -23.69 -20.26 -33.62
C GLY A 404 -23.93 -20.79 -32.22
N GLU A 405 -25.18 -20.78 -31.80
CA GLU A 405 -25.57 -21.21 -30.46
C GLU A 405 -25.32 -22.71 -30.24
N GLY A 406 -24.69 -23.07 -29.10
CA GLY A 406 -24.49 -24.46 -28.67
C GLY A 406 -23.43 -25.23 -29.44
N LEU A 407 -22.51 -24.54 -30.13
CA LEU A 407 -21.41 -25.19 -30.87
C LEU A 407 -20.25 -25.50 -29.93
N ASP A 408 -19.65 -26.70 -30.12
CA ASP A 408 -18.43 -27.11 -29.44
C ASP A 408 -17.22 -26.83 -30.32
N TYR A 409 -16.35 -25.95 -29.86
CA TYR A 409 -15.11 -25.53 -30.53
C TYR A 409 -13.93 -26.39 -30.09
N THR A 410 -13.03 -26.72 -31.02
CA THR A 410 -11.76 -27.38 -30.71
C THR A 410 -10.63 -26.37 -30.78
N LEU A 411 -10.06 -26.02 -29.62
CA LEU A 411 -8.89 -25.14 -29.48
C LEU A 411 -7.62 -25.98 -29.55
N ALA A 412 -6.76 -25.68 -30.50
CA ALA A 412 -5.40 -26.22 -30.61
C ALA A 412 -4.40 -25.13 -30.22
N VAL A 413 -3.45 -25.45 -29.32
CA VAL A 413 -2.35 -24.59 -28.90
C VAL A 413 -1.05 -25.31 -29.10
N TYR A 414 -0.05 -24.67 -29.74
CA TYR A 414 1.21 -25.30 -30.11
C TYR A 414 2.35 -24.31 -30.26
N THR A 415 3.56 -24.80 -30.28
CA THR A 415 4.77 -24.11 -30.71
C THR A 415 5.18 -24.55 -32.11
N LYS A 416 6.04 -23.80 -32.77
CA LYS A 416 6.64 -24.16 -34.08
C LYS A 416 8.14 -24.35 -33.92
N GLY A 417 8.64 -25.50 -34.33
CA GLY A 417 10.07 -25.75 -34.47
C GLY A 417 10.68 -25.00 -35.66
N GLU A 418 12.01 -25.04 -35.82
CA GLU A 418 12.76 -24.37 -36.89
C GLU A 418 12.28 -24.76 -38.33
N SER A 419 11.78 -25.97 -38.48
CA SER A 419 11.20 -26.47 -39.76
C SER A 419 9.73 -26.12 -39.94
N GLY A 420 9.10 -25.35 -39.04
CA GLY A 420 7.67 -25.03 -39.03
C GLY A 420 6.80 -26.18 -38.53
N GLN A 421 7.39 -27.28 -38.04
CA GLN A 421 6.63 -28.39 -37.48
C GLN A 421 5.93 -27.96 -36.19
N GLN A 422 4.64 -28.22 -36.10
CA GLN A 422 3.83 -27.91 -34.89
C GLN A 422 4.08 -28.94 -33.82
N GLN A 423 4.36 -28.44 -32.61
CA GLN A 423 4.43 -29.23 -31.39
C GLN A 423 3.30 -28.81 -30.46
N MET A 424 2.32 -29.70 -30.30
CA MET A 424 1.12 -29.41 -29.51
C MET A 424 1.46 -29.25 -28.04
N LEU A 425 0.86 -28.25 -27.40
CA LEU A 425 0.94 -28.07 -25.95
C LEU A 425 0.22 -29.25 -25.25
N GLU A 426 0.75 -29.71 -24.14
CA GLU A 426 0.15 -30.79 -23.34
C GLU A 426 -1.29 -30.45 -22.94
N GLY A 427 -2.20 -31.41 -23.13
CA GLY A 427 -3.64 -31.22 -22.89
C GLY A 427 -4.42 -30.55 -24.02
N TYR A 428 -3.75 -30.25 -25.16
CA TYR A 428 -4.39 -29.74 -26.38
C TYR A 428 -4.23 -30.77 -27.54
N PRO A 429 -5.14 -30.78 -28.52
CA PRO A 429 -6.33 -29.92 -28.67
C PRO A 429 -7.40 -30.20 -27.64
N LYS A 430 -8.19 -29.17 -27.27
CA LYS A 430 -9.21 -29.23 -26.24
C LYS A 430 -10.57 -28.80 -26.79
N THR A 431 -11.62 -29.59 -26.59
CA THR A 431 -12.98 -29.24 -26.97
C THR A 431 -13.62 -28.37 -25.88
N LEU A 432 -14.23 -27.27 -26.25
CA LEU A 432 -14.75 -26.25 -25.36
C LEU A 432 -16.11 -25.75 -25.83
N THR A 433 -17.01 -25.53 -24.92
CA THR A 433 -18.26 -24.82 -25.13
C THR A 433 -18.01 -23.35 -24.79
N GLY A 434 -18.33 -22.42 -25.68
CA GLY A 434 -18.07 -20.99 -25.52
C GLY A 434 -16.97 -20.46 -26.43
N VAL A 435 -16.72 -19.17 -26.34
CA VAL A 435 -15.91 -18.41 -27.35
C VAL A 435 -14.59 -17.86 -26.77
N SER A 436 -14.18 -18.36 -25.62
CA SER A 436 -12.88 -18.02 -25.01
C SER A 436 -12.39 -19.11 -24.08
N ALA A 437 -11.08 -19.16 -23.86
CA ALA A 437 -10.44 -20.08 -22.91
C ALA A 437 -9.12 -19.50 -22.39
N THR A 438 -8.85 -19.69 -21.11
CA THR A 438 -7.53 -19.43 -20.53
C THR A 438 -6.61 -20.61 -20.83
N VAL A 439 -5.44 -20.32 -21.38
CA VAL A 439 -4.35 -21.26 -21.65
C VAL A 439 -3.29 -21.06 -20.58
N GLU A 440 -2.94 -22.12 -19.85
CA GLU A 440 -1.98 -22.14 -18.75
C GLU A 440 -0.85 -23.15 -19.01
N GLY A 441 0.16 -23.17 -18.15
CA GLY A 441 1.30 -24.10 -18.26
C GLY A 441 2.27 -23.70 -19.37
N LEU A 442 2.37 -22.43 -19.67
CA LEU A 442 3.22 -21.88 -20.72
C LEU A 442 4.65 -21.65 -20.19
N LEU A 443 5.60 -21.56 -21.11
CA LEU A 443 6.98 -21.22 -20.79
C LEU A 443 7.26 -19.74 -21.09
N PRO A 444 8.04 -19.05 -20.26
CA PRO A 444 8.51 -17.68 -20.55
C PRO A 444 9.30 -17.63 -21.87
N ALA A 445 9.39 -16.41 -22.43
CA ALA A 445 10.15 -16.11 -23.66
C ALA A 445 9.80 -17.03 -24.86
N THR A 446 8.66 -17.72 -24.82
CA THR A 446 8.25 -18.72 -25.82
C THR A 446 7.12 -18.18 -26.67
N THR A 447 7.21 -18.41 -27.99
CA THR A 447 6.13 -18.07 -28.91
C THR A 447 5.21 -19.27 -29.10
N TYR A 448 3.94 -19.07 -28.76
CA TYR A 448 2.86 -20.02 -29.00
C TYR A 448 1.98 -19.56 -30.14
N TYR A 449 1.27 -20.51 -30.70
CA TYR A 449 0.25 -20.28 -31.74
C TYR A 449 -1.02 -20.98 -31.32
N TYR A 450 -2.17 -20.39 -31.69
CA TYR A 450 -3.42 -21.11 -31.52
C TYR A 450 -4.33 -20.99 -32.73
N THR A 451 -5.14 -22.05 -32.95
CA THR A 451 -6.21 -22.11 -33.90
C THR A 451 -7.45 -22.72 -33.26
N VAL A 452 -8.61 -22.39 -33.81
CA VAL A 452 -9.89 -22.93 -33.36
C VAL A 452 -10.56 -23.59 -34.56
N SER A 453 -11.20 -24.75 -34.33
CA SER A 453 -11.93 -25.43 -35.39
C SER A 453 -13.30 -25.90 -34.94
N LEU A 454 -14.21 -25.97 -35.89
CA LEU A 454 -15.52 -26.63 -35.77
C LEU A 454 -15.53 -27.85 -36.70
N PRO A 455 -15.95 -29.02 -36.20
CA PRO A 455 -16.15 -30.18 -37.07
C PRO A 455 -17.29 -29.89 -38.05
N ASP A 456 -17.14 -30.32 -39.32
CA ASP A 456 -18.26 -30.36 -40.23
C ASP A 456 -19.23 -31.50 -39.80
N GLY A 457 -20.47 -31.14 -39.56
CA GLY A 457 -21.50 -32.09 -39.05
C GLY A 457 -21.84 -33.24 -40.01
N GLU A 458 -21.39 -33.20 -41.29
CA GLU A 458 -21.66 -34.20 -42.31
C GLU A 458 -20.40 -34.93 -42.87
N GLY A 459 -19.23 -34.77 -42.20
CA GLY A 459 -17.99 -35.45 -42.60
C GLY A 459 -17.18 -34.75 -43.67
N GLY A 460 -17.42 -33.47 -43.88
CA GLY A 460 -16.63 -32.59 -44.74
C GLY A 460 -15.36 -32.06 -44.06
N GLU A 461 -14.71 -31.05 -44.61
CA GLU A 461 -13.55 -30.40 -44.00
C GLU A 461 -13.97 -29.52 -42.81
N ALA A 462 -13.23 -29.61 -41.71
CA ALA A 462 -13.47 -28.79 -40.50
C ALA A 462 -13.27 -27.30 -40.88
N MET A 463 -14.17 -26.44 -40.40
CA MET A 463 -13.99 -24.98 -40.48
C MET A 463 -12.89 -24.61 -39.48
N VAL A 464 -11.79 -24.00 -39.95
CA VAL A 464 -10.62 -23.65 -39.14
C VAL A 464 -10.48 -22.13 -39.12
N SER A 465 -9.99 -21.61 -38.01
CA SER A 465 -9.70 -20.18 -37.82
C SER A 465 -8.41 -19.75 -38.54
N ASN A 466 -8.20 -18.42 -38.59
CA ASN A 466 -6.86 -17.86 -38.74
C ASN A 466 -5.98 -18.34 -37.55
N GLU A 467 -4.68 -18.40 -37.82
CA GLU A 467 -3.68 -18.68 -36.76
C GLU A 467 -3.35 -17.39 -36.00
N VAL A 468 -3.32 -17.48 -34.67
CA VAL A 468 -2.94 -16.35 -33.82
C VAL A 468 -1.61 -16.66 -33.15
N GLU A 469 -0.64 -15.76 -33.30
CA GLU A 469 0.66 -15.81 -32.60
C GLU A 469 0.57 -15.13 -31.25
N VAL A 470 1.14 -15.75 -30.22
CA VAL A 470 1.20 -15.25 -28.84
C VAL A 470 2.64 -15.37 -28.36
N ARG A 471 3.31 -14.25 -28.17
CA ARG A 471 4.66 -14.23 -27.60
C ARG A 471 4.56 -14.02 -26.10
N MET A 472 5.00 -15.02 -25.32
CA MET A 472 5.11 -14.89 -23.86
C MET A 472 6.31 -14.00 -23.54
N PRO A 473 6.13 -12.99 -22.64
CA PRO A 473 7.24 -12.19 -22.14
C PRO A 473 8.29 -13.02 -21.38
N GLU A 474 9.47 -12.47 -21.19
CA GLU A 474 10.44 -12.99 -20.24
C GLU A 474 9.94 -12.78 -18.81
N VAL A 475 10.27 -13.66 -17.88
CA VAL A 475 10.02 -13.44 -16.46
C VAL A 475 11.12 -12.55 -15.92
N THR A 476 10.77 -11.42 -15.34
CA THR A 476 11.74 -10.61 -14.61
C THR A 476 12.04 -11.27 -13.28
N PRO A 477 13.30 -11.57 -12.96
CA PRO A 477 13.68 -12.10 -11.65
C PRO A 477 13.28 -11.15 -10.53
N VAL A 478 12.78 -11.71 -9.44
CA VAL A 478 12.48 -10.97 -8.20
C VAL A 478 13.51 -11.39 -7.15
N PHE A 479 14.37 -10.45 -6.77
CA PHE A 479 15.35 -10.66 -5.71
C PHE A 479 15.20 -9.53 -4.70
N THR A 480 14.77 -9.85 -3.47
CA THR A 480 14.44 -8.85 -2.45
C THR A 480 14.91 -9.30 -1.06
N SER A 481 15.17 -8.32 -0.20
CA SER A 481 15.49 -8.51 1.22
C SER A 481 14.48 -7.75 2.07
N ASP A 482 14.09 -8.31 3.23
CA ASP A 482 13.24 -7.64 4.22
C ASP A 482 13.99 -6.59 5.05
N ALA A 483 15.32 -6.51 4.94
CA ALA A 483 16.16 -5.52 5.59
C ALA A 483 17.05 -4.78 4.59
N SER A 484 17.16 -3.46 4.75
CA SER A 484 18.13 -2.60 4.03
C SER A 484 19.26 -2.11 4.92
N GLU A 485 19.10 -2.22 6.23
CA GLU A 485 20.10 -1.85 7.24
C GLU A 485 19.94 -2.72 8.49
N LEU A 486 21.04 -3.00 9.18
CA LEU A 486 21.05 -3.68 10.47
C LEU A 486 21.99 -2.92 11.42
N HIS A 487 21.55 -2.75 12.65
CA HIS A 487 22.34 -2.11 13.69
C HIS A 487 22.59 -3.07 14.86
N PHE A 488 23.86 -3.24 15.23
CA PHE A 488 24.30 -4.15 16.27
C PHE A 488 24.90 -3.40 17.44
N THR A 489 24.62 -3.85 18.66
CA THR A 489 25.25 -3.35 19.87
C THR A 489 25.96 -4.48 20.61
N SER A 490 27.09 -4.18 21.19
CA SER A 490 27.88 -5.15 21.94
C SER A 490 28.71 -4.46 23.03
N VAL A 491 29.40 -5.23 23.85
CA VAL A 491 30.41 -4.75 24.80
C VAL A 491 31.79 -5.30 24.40
N PRO A 492 32.90 -4.66 24.81
CA PRO A 492 34.24 -5.10 24.44
C PRO A 492 34.48 -6.57 24.72
N GLY A 493 35.00 -7.27 23.68
CA GLY A 493 35.33 -8.70 23.75
C GLY A 493 34.16 -9.66 23.58
N ARG A 494 32.95 -9.18 23.24
CA ARG A 494 31.78 -10.03 23.01
C ARG A 494 31.18 -9.84 21.61
N VAL A 495 30.52 -10.89 21.10
CA VAL A 495 29.72 -10.85 19.88
C VAL A 495 28.36 -10.20 20.18
N SER A 496 27.75 -9.55 19.21
CA SER A 496 26.39 -9.04 19.33
C SER A 496 25.35 -10.17 19.27
N SER A 497 24.12 -9.86 19.70
CA SER A 497 22.97 -10.71 19.39
C SER A 497 22.77 -10.75 17.87
N PRO A 498 22.46 -11.94 17.28
CA PRO A 498 22.20 -12.05 15.85
C PRO A 498 20.83 -11.46 15.47
N GLN A 499 20.77 -10.87 14.28
CA GLN A 499 19.51 -10.45 13.65
C GLN A 499 19.26 -11.32 12.42
N THR A 500 18.01 -11.54 12.07
CA THR A 500 17.61 -12.38 10.92
C THR A 500 17.22 -11.49 9.75
N VAL A 501 17.69 -11.88 8.56
CA VAL A 501 17.32 -11.29 7.28
C VAL A 501 16.66 -12.35 6.44
N THR A 502 15.48 -12.05 5.91
CA THR A 502 14.76 -12.91 4.97
C THR A 502 15.01 -12.43 3.55
N VAL A 503 15.49 -13.32 2.70
CA VAL A 503 15.76 -13.05 1.29
C VAL A 503 14.82 -13.87 0.43
N THR A 504 14.19 -13.23 -0.54
CA THR A 504 13.33 -13.89 -1.54
C THR A 504 13.98 -13.82 -2.91
N ALA A 505 14.16 -14.98 -3.55
CA ALA A 505 14.69 -15.11 -4.90
C ALA A 505 13.69 -15.92 -5.74
N LEU A 506 13.10 -15.31 -6.77
CA LEU A 506 12.11 -15.92 -7.64
C LEU A 506 12.45 -15.63 -9.11
N GLY A 507 12.17 -16.56 -10.00
CA GLY A 507 12.41 -16.39 -11.44
C GLY A 507 13.88 -16.45 -11.86
N VAL A 508 14.75 -17.02 -11.05
CA VAL A 508 16.16 -17.28 -11.33
C VAL A 508 16.38 -18.75 -11.63
N ASP A 509 17.34 -19.06 -12.49
CA ASP A 509 17.63 -20.47 -12.90
C ASP A 509 18.14 -21.33 -11.74
N GLN A 510 18.83 -20.71 -10.79
CA GLN A 510 19.34 -21.36 -9.60
C GLN A 510 18.96 -20.54 -8.38
N TYR A 511 18.16 -21.13 -7.50
CA TYR A 511 17.72 -20.50 -6.25
C TYR A 511 18.82 -20.54 -5.18
N VAL A 512 19.98 -19.97 -5.50
CA VAL A 512 21.12 -19.87 -4.59
C VAL A 512 21.40 -18.42 -4.27
N THR A 513 21.24 -18.05 -3.00
CA THR A 513 21.64 -16.73 -2.52
C THR A 513 22.97 -16.84 -1.78
N THR A 514 23.92 -16.01 -2.15
CA THR A 514 25.20 -15.85 -1.45
C THR A 514 25.19 -14.54 -0.68
N ALA A 515 25.37 -14.61 0.65
CA ALA A 515 25.60 -13.46 1.49
C ALA A 515 27.09 -13.31 1.80
N THR A 516 27.64 -12.13 1.60
CA THR A 516 29.05 -11.80 1.87
C THR A 516 29.11 -10.55 2.74
N VAL A 517 29.93 -10.59 3.81
CA VAL A 517 30.21 -9.47 4.70
C VAL A 517 31.71 -9.33 4.91
N GLU A 518 32.17 -8.18 5.39
CA GLU A 518 33.53 -7.98 5.88
C GLU A 518 33.59 -8.01 7.40
N ALA A 519 34.72 -8.46 7.95
CA ALA A 519 34.92 -8.41 9.40
C ALA A 519 34.82 -6.96 9.91
N PRO A 520 34.22 -6.71 11.06
CA PRO A 520 33.89 -7.66 12.11
C PRO A 520 32.53 -8.37 11.98
N PHE A 521 31.77 -8.13 10.90
CA PHE A 521 30.48 -8.78 10.72
C PHE A 521 30.63 -10.23 10.25
N GLU A 522 29.66 -11.05 10.66
CA GLU A 522 29.59 -12.46 10.35
C GLU A 522 28.17 -12.86 9.96
N VAL A 523 28.05 -13.80 9.03
CA VAL A 523 26.77 -14.37 8.56
C VAL A 523 26.70 -15.86 8.85
N SER A 524 25.48 -16.36 9.01
CA SER A 524 25.19 -17.77 9.26
C SER A 524 23.86 -18.18 8.64
N ALA A 525 23.77 -19.41 8.14
CA ALA A 525 22.52 -20.01 7.67
C ALA A 525 21.76 -20.74 8.78
N ASP A 526 22.43 -21.20 9.84
CA ASP A 526 21.89 -22.08 10.89
C ASP A 526 22.04 -21.54 12.31
N GLY A 527 22.68 -20.37 12.47
CA GLY A 527 22.99 -19.75 13.75
C GLY A 527 24.09 -20.44 14.55
N LYS A 528 24.77 -21.46 14.00
CA LYS A 528 25.81 -22.23 14.66
C LYS A 528 27.19 -21.98 14.06
N GLU A 529 27.30 -22.09 12.75
CA GLU A 529 28.52 -21.79 12.04
C GLU A 529 28.48 -20.37 11.47
N TRP A 530 29.49 -19.56 11.80
CA TRP A 530 29.60 -18.15 11.45
C TRP A 530 30.83 -17.91 10.56
N SER A 531 30.64 -17.15 9.49
CA SER A 531 31.70 -16.85 8.53
C SER A 531 31.43 -15.49 7.87
N THR A 532 32.38 -15.02 7.04
CA THR A 532 32.19 -13.81 6.23
C THR A 532 31.45 -14.09 4.92
N LYS A 533 31.14 -15.35 4.62
CA LYS A 533 30.40 -15.73 3.42
C LYS A 533 29.62 -17.01 3.64
N VAL A 534 28.34 -17.01 3.25
CA VAL A 534 27.47 -18.18 3.29
C VAL A 534 26.63 -18.22 2.01
N SER A 535 26.32 -19.43 1.53
CA SER A 535 25.36 -19.63 0.44
C SER A 535 24.23 -20.52 0.94
N VAL A 536 23.01 -20.16 0.59
CA VAL A 536 21.78 -20.87 0.95
C VAL A 536 20.92 -21.11 -0.29
N GLU A 537 20.12 -22.16 -0.28
CA GLU A 537 19.28 -22.55 -1.40
C GLU A 537 17.80 -22.44 -1.04
N GLY A 538 16.97 -22.03 -2.01
CA GLY A 538 15.52 -21.94 -1.88
C GLY A 538 14.96 -20.62 -2.37
N THR A 539 13.63 -20.54 -2.47
CA THR A 539 12.91 -19.33 -2.92
C THR A 539 12.72 -18.29 -1.82
N GLU A 540 12.65 -18.72 -0.58
CA GLU A 540 12.64 -17.87 0.63
C GLU A 540 13.69 -18.44 1.59
N GLN A 541 14.62 -17.61 1.99
CA GLN A 541 15.78 -18.02 2.77
C GLN A 541 15.98 -17.09 3.96
N ARG A 542 16.40 -17.65 5.09
CA ARG A 542 16.70 -16.89 6.29
C ARG A 542 18.19 -16.95 6.57
N LEU A 543 18.78 -15.78 6.72
CA LEU A 543 20.17 -15.57 7.08
C LEU A 543 20.23 -14.89 8.44
N MET A 544 21.20 -15.28 9.26
CA MET A 544 21.48 -14.61 10.51
C MET A 544 22.77 -13.80 10.35
N VAL A 545 22.74 -12.57 10.85
CA VAL A 545 23.89 -11.65 10.81
C VAL A 545 24.20 -11.20 12.23
N ARG A 546 25.49 -11.10 12.57
CA ARG A 546 25.92 -10.55 13.84
C ARG A 546 27.20 -9.73 13.65
N MET A 547 27.52 -8.91 14.62
CA MET A 547 28.84 -8.31 14.79
C MET A 547 29.70 -9.23 15.65
N GLY A 548 30.86 -9.62 15.17
CA GLY A 548 31.87 -10.38 15.88
C GLY A 548 32.43 -9.59 17.08
N ALA A 549 33.21 -10.27 17.93
CA ALA A 549 33.78 -9.65 19.11
C ALA A 549 34.85 -8.61 18.76
N MET A 550 34.64 -7.37 19.19
CA MET A 550 35.61 -6.27 19.09
C MET A 550 36.26 -6.03 20.45
N PRO A 551 37.60 -5.87 20.52
CA PRO A 551 38.31 -5.75 21.81
C PRO A 551 38.14 -4.40 22.50
N GLU A 552 37.84 -3.33 21.74
CA GLU A 552 37.78 -1.94 22.21
C GLU A 552 36.42 -1.31 21.89
N GLU A 553 36.07 -0.26 22.64
CA GLU A 553 34.90 0.59 22.36
C GLU A 553 35.04 1.29 21.01
N GLY A 554 33.92 1.48 20.32
CA GLY A 554 33.90 2.22 19.07
C GLY A 554 32.74 1.83 18.16
N MET A 555 32.62 2.55 17.08
CA MET A 555 31.66 2.27 16.02
C MET A 555 32.34 1.56 14.86
N THR A 556 31.63 0.69 14.19
CA THR A 556 32.05 0.04 12.96
C THR A 556 30.92 0.07 11.96
N GLU A 557 31.25 0.21 10.70
CA GLU A 557 30.31 0.17 9.58
C GLU A 557 30.78 -0.88 8.57
N GLY A 558 29.85 -1.42 7.83
CA GLY A 558 30.11 -2.41 6.79
C GLY A 558 28.89 -2.62 5.93
N GLU A 559 29.00 -3.54 5.01
CA GLU A 559 27.92 -3.90 4.09
C GLU A 559 27.79 -5.42 4.04
N MET A 560 26.57 -5.90 3.91
CA MET A 560 26.27 -7.26 3.50
C MET A 560 25.81 -7.23 2.04
N VAL A 561 26.54 -7.89 1.18
CA VAL A 561 26.16 -8.07 -0.21
C VAL A 561 25.43 -9.40 -0.36
N LEU A 562 24.19 -9.33 -0.79
CA LEU A 562 23.39 -10.49 -1.16
C LEU A 562 23.39 -10.60 -2.68
N SER A 563 23.80 -11.73 -3.22
CA SER A 563 23.87 -11.98 -4.65
C SER A 563 23.20 -13.29 -5.04
N THR A 564 22.53 -13.30 -6.19
CA THR A 564 21.97 -14.49 -6.83
C THR A 564 22.23 -14.39 -8.34
N PRO A 565 22.36 -15.51 -9.07
CA PRO A 565 22.47 -15.44 -10.53
C PRO A 565 21.28 -14.69 -11.16
N GLU A 566 21.56 -13.90 -12.21
CA GLU A 566 20.56 -13.22 -13.05
C GLU A 566 19.77 -12.07 -12.40
N ALA A 567 20.08 -11.68 -11.17
CA ALA A 567 19.53 -10.51 -10.52
C ALA A 567 20.64 -9.56 -10.04
N GLU A 568 20.30 -8.29 -9.86
CA GLU A 568 21.23 -7.30 -9.29
C GLU A 568 21.48 -7.59 -7.81
N ASP A 569 22.70 -7.34 -7.35
CA ASP A 569 23.07 -7.51 -5.96
C ASP A 569 22.30 -6.55 -5.04
N ILE A 570 21.89 -7.04 -3.87
CA ILE A 570 21.29 -6.21 -2.83
C ILE A 570 22.35 -5.89 -1.78
N ILE A 571 22.46 -4.62 -1.44
CA ILE A 571 23.34 -4.14 -0.38
C ILE A 571 22.51 -3.85 0.86
N VAL A 572 22.87 -4.49 1.99
CA VAL A 572 22.33 -4.22 3.31
C VAL A 572 23.39 -3.52 4.14
N SER A 573 23.14 -2.29 4.56
CA SER A 573 24.08 -1.53 5.39
C SER A 573 24.17 -2.12 6.79
N LEU A 574 25.40 -2.30 7.28
CA LEU A 574 25.66 -2.82 8.62
C LEU A 574 26.31 -1.74 9.48
N SER A 575 25.84 -1.57 10.68
CA SER A 575 26.47 -0.71 11.66
C SER A 575 26.58 -1.43 13.02
N GLY A 576 27.63 -1.17 13.73
CA GLY A 576 27.86 -1.76 15.04
C GLY A 576 28.43 -0.76 16.04
N GLU A 577 27.91 -0.77 17.24
CA GLU A 577 28.41 0.03 18.36
C GLU A 577 28.88 -0.89 19.48
N VAL A 578 30.14 -0.70 19.91
CA VAL A 578 30.70 -1.34 21.07
C VAL A 578 30.87 -0.29 22.15
N ASP A 579 29.99 -0.34 23.13
CA ASP A 579 29.91 0.67 24.20
C ASP A 579 30.35 0.06 25.54
N LYS A 580 30.70 0.92 26.51
CA LYS A 580 30.91 0.48 27.86
C LYS A 580 29.68 -0.18 28.42
N LYS A 581 29.88 -1.28 29.18
CA LYS A 581 28.83 -2.00 29.87
C LYS A 581 27.77 -1.07 30.43
N LYS A 582 26.59 -1.01 29.83
CA LYS A 582 25.39 -0.44 30.42
C LYS A 582 24.86 -1.44 31.45
N ALA A 583 24.70 -1.02 32.72
CA ALA A 583 23.98 -1.82 33.72
C ALA A 583 22.59 -2.17 33.15
N PHE A 584 22.17 -3.43 33.26
CA PHE A 584 20.81 -3.84 32.82
C PHE A 584 19.75 -3.03 33.58
N PHE A 585 19.00 -2.22 32.86
CA PHE A 585 17.94 -1.37 33.39
C PHE A 585 16.77 -1.28 32.42
N GLU A 586 15.71 -2.03 32.69
CA GLU A 586 14.49 -2.07 31.87
C GLU A 586 13.44 -1.12 32.43
N THR A 587 13.10 -0.10 31.67
CA THR A 587 12.14 0.96 32.03
C THR A 587 10.83 0.87 31.28
N PHE A 588 10.71 -0.01 30.28
CA PHE A 588 9.53 -0.17 29.42
C PHE A 588 9.11 1.08 28.63
N GLU A 589 9.96 2.09 28.53
CA GLU A 589 9.64 3.36 27.87
C GLU A 589 9.61 3.28 26.34
N THR A 590 10.26 2.27 25.74
CA THR A 590 10.32 2.09 24.28
C THR A 590 9.43 0.96 23.75
N GLY A 591 8.92 0.08 24.60
CA GLY A 591 8.05 -1.03 24.20
C GLY A 591 6.61 -0.58 23.98
N PHE A 592 5.92 -1.21 23.02
CA PHE A 592 4.50 -0.96 22.79
C PHE A 592 3.69 -2.25 22.76
N LYS A 593 2.71 -2.36 23.67
CA LYS A 593 1.73 -3.45 23.70
C LYS A 593 0.47 -3.00 24.45
N ASN A 594 -0.62 -2.79 23.74
CA ASN A 594 -1.86 -2.23 24.27
C ASN A 594 -2.95 -3.25 24.64
N GLY A 595 -2.69 -4.55 24.47
CA GLY A 595 -3.65 -5.63 24.75
C GLY A 595 -3.06 -6.76 25.59
N TYR A 596 -3.93 -7.63 26.14
CA TYR A 596 -3.56 -8.76 27.01
C TYR A 596 -3.22 -10.07 26.28
N ALA A 597 -3.41 -10.16 24.95
CA ALA A 597 -2.98 -11.31 24.17
C ALA A 597 -1.47 -11.52 24.27
N GLU A 598 -1.01 -12.75 24.21
CA GLU A 598 0.42 -13.06 24.24
C GLU A 598 1.14 -12.46 23.03
N ALA A 599 2.27 -11.82 23.28
CA ALA A 599 3.17 -11.28 22.27
C ALA A 599 4.58 -11.11 22.82
N GLU A 600 5.57 -11.11 21.94
CA GLU A 600 6.94 -10.71 22.23
C GLU A 600 7.10 -9.21 21.96
N VAL A 601 7.78 -8.51 22.83
CA VAL A 601 7.97 -7.06 22.77
C VAL A 601 9.42 -6.72 23.09
N THR A 602 10.08 -6.03 22.17
CA THR A 602 11.41 -5.47 22.41
C THR A 602 11.25 -4.18 23.21
N CYS A 603 11.93 -4.11 24.34
CA CYS A 603 11.94 -2.98 25.24
C CYS A 603 13.37 -2.40 25.38
N VAL A 604 13.62 -1.56 26.39
CA VAL A 604 14.89 -0.83 26.55
C VAL A 604 16.09 -1.75 26.74
N ALA A 605 15.97 -2.76 27.62
CA ALA A 605 17.08 -3.61 28.03
C ALA A 605 17.00 -5.04 27.51
N ALA A 606 15.81 -5.52 27.13
CA ALA A 606 15.59 -6.89 26.68
C ALA A 606 14.33 -7.04 25.82
N GLN A 607 14.23 -8.18 25.11
CA GLN A 607 12.98 -8.65 24.54
C GLN A 607 12.21 -9.45 25.60
N TRP A 608 10.90 -9.20 25.71
CA TRP A 608 10.03 -9.80 26.70
C TRP A 608 8.84 -10.53 26.07
N ARG A 609 8.58 -11.76 26.47
CA ARG A 609 7.31 -12.43 26.22
C ARG A 609 6.29 -11.97 27.25
N MET A 610 5.18 -11.44 26.80
CA MET A 610 4.14 -10.83 27.62
C MET A 610 2.79 -11.56 27.41
N ALA A 611 2.45 -12.48 28.32
CA ALA A 611 1.19 -13.20 28.32
C ALA A 611 0.23 -12.65 29.39
N GLN A 612 -0.99 -12.27 29.02
CA GLN A 612 -1.97 -11.59 29.89
C GLN A 612 -1.38 -10.32 30.54
N THR A 613 -0.51 -9.65 29.82
CA THR A 613 0.33 -8.54 30.27
C THR A 613 0.37 -7.50 29.15
N LEU A 614 0.41 -6.22 29.47
CA LEU A 614 0.54 -5.12 28.51
C LEU A 614 1.43 -4.00 29.07
N ILE A 615 1.89 -3.09 28.22
CA ILE A 615 2.55 -1.84 28.60
C ILE A 615 1.48 -0.77 28.69
N GLY A 616 1.31 -0.15 29.85
CA GLY A 616 0.23 0.77 30.17
C GLY A 616 0.71 2.14 30.60
N ASN A 617 -0.08 3.17 30.25
CA ASN A 617 0.19 4.55 30.62
C ASN A 617 -1.03 5.30 31.17
N LEU A 618 -2.09 4.59 31.55
CA LEU A 618 -3.29 5.20 32.12
C LEU A 618 -3.00 5.87 33.45
N ALA A 619 -3.89 6.74 33.90
CA ALA A 619 -3.77 7.46 35.19
C ALA A 619 -3.70 6.52 36.42
N ASP A 620 -4.31 5.33 36.31
CA ASP A 620 -4.29 4.31 37.36
C ASP A 620 -3.07 3.38 37.27
N ASP A 621 -2.24 3.46 36.22
CA ASP A 621 -0.99 2.72 36.18
C ASP A 621 0.05 3.30 37.13
N ARG A 622 0.61 2.45 37.98
CA ARG A 622 1.76 2.81 38.83
C ARG A 622 3.02 2.71 37.95
N LYS A 623 3.76 3.81 37.83
CA LYS A 623 4.92 3.93 36.96
C LYS A 623 5.88 4.98 37.45
N ASN A 624 7.14 4.88 37.09
CA ASN A 624 8.18 5.85 37.44
C ASN A 624 8.49 6.80 36.27
N GLY A 625 8.25 6.39 35.05
CA GLY A 625 8.30 7.19 33.83
C GLY A 625 6.91 7.42 33.21
N ASP A 626 6.83 7.34 31.90
CA ASP A 626 5.57 7.49 31.17
C ASP A 626 4.81 6.17 31.04
N TRP A 627 5.52 5.03 31.13
CA TRP A 627 4.97 3.70 30.90
C TRP A 627 5.38 2.72 32.01
N SER A 628 4.62 1.66 32.20
CA SER A 628 4.96 0.50 33.02
C SER A 628 4.26 -0.76 32.55
N VAL A 629 4.73 -1.93 32.93
CA VAL A 629 4.05 -3.19 32.66
C VAL A 629 2.84 -3.35 33.57
N ARG A 630 1.68 -3.65 32.98
CA ARG A 630 0.44 -4.01 33.70
C ARG A 630 0.13 -5.48 33.50
N MET A 631 0.13 -6.27 34.58
CA MET A 631 -0.19 -7.69 34.56
C MET A 631 -1.57 -7.92 35.20
N GLN A 632 -2.42 -8.72 34.52
CA GLN A 632 -3.81 -8.96 34.96
C GLN A 632 -4.02 -10.41 35.38
N ALA A 633 -4.41 -10.65 36.63
CA ALA A 633 -4.79 -11.96 37.11
C ALA A 633 -6.02 -12.50 36.36
N LYS A 634 -5.95 -13.75 35.87
CA LYS A 634 -7.03 -14.41 35.14
C LYS A 634 -6.98 -15.92 35.41
N SER A 635 -8.12 -16.51 35.81
CA SER A 635 -8.19 -17.94 36.14
C SER A 635 -8.01 -18.80 34.88
N GLY A 636 -7.18 -19.84 34.98
CA GLY A 636 -6.95 -20.81 33.89
C GLY A 636 -6.11 -20.31 32.72
N VAL A 637 -5.41 -19.19 32.88
CA VAL A 637 -4.56 -18.61 31.85
C VAL A 637 -3.18 -18.31 32.42
N THR A 638 -2.13 -18.56 31.64
CA THR A 638 -0.76 -18.15 31.96
C THR A 638 -0.66 -16.63 31.97
N ILE A 639 0.01 -16.09 32.97
CA ILE A 639 0.20 -14.65 33.17
C ILE A 639 1.65 -14.43 33.45
N GLU A 640 2.39 -14.01 32.44
CA GLU A 640 3.85 -13.93 32.50
C GLU A 640 4.38 -12.67 31.82
N LEU A 641 5.47 -12.20 32.40
CA LEU A 641 6.44 -11.29 31.82
C LEU A 641 7.78 -12.01 31.92
N GLU A 642 8.28 -12.53 30.82
CA GLU A 642 9.49 -13.37 30.75
C GLU A 642 10.49 -12.78 29.78
N MET A 643 11.76 -12.65 30.22
CA MET A 643 12.86 -12.29 29.33
C MET A 643 13.05 -13.39 28.29
N MET A 644 13.23 -13.00 27.03
CA MET A 644 13.52 -13.93 25.93
C MET A 644 15.01 -14.16 25.74
N GLU A 645 15.86 -13.32 26.31
CA GLU A 645 17.31 -13.36 26.21
C GLU A 645 17.93 -13.51 27.60
N ASP A 646 19.11 -14.13 27.66
CA ASP A 646 19.85 -14.28 28.88
C ASP A 646 20.82 -13.11 29.07
N LYS A 647 20.82 -12.49 30.25
CA LYS A 647 21.90 -11.60 30.68
C LYS A 647 23.14 -12.45 30.94
N THR A 648 24.23 -12.15 30.26
CA THR A 648 25.46 -12.99 30.24
C THR A 648 26.45 -12.71 31.37
N GLU A 649 26.39 -11.52 31.99
CA GLU A 649 27.32 -11.07 33.03
C GLU A 649 26.90 -11.48 34.44
N GLY A 650 26.03 -12.47 34.54
CA GLY A 650 25.49 -12.89 35.83
C GLY A 650 24.58 -11.83 36.46
N CYS A 651 24.23 -12.05 37.72
CA CYS A 651 23.44 -11.09 38.49
C CYS A 651 23.82 -11.16 39.94
N ASP A 652 24.43 -10.09 40.48
CA ASP A 652 24.68 -9.99 41.93
C ASP A 652 23.39 -9.63 42.64
N SER A 653 22.67 -8.64 42.16
CA SER A 653 21.45 -8.12 42.78
C SER A 653 20.41 -7.71 41.74
N LEU A 654 19.14 -7.99 42.04
CA LEU A 654 17.95 -7.62 41.26
C LEU A 654 17.12 -6.59 42.01
N TRP A 655 16.70 -5.53 41.34
CA TRP A 655 15.71 -4.57 41.82
C TRP A 655 14.59 -4.38 40.83
N PHE A 656 13.40 -4.08 41.33
CA PHE A 656 12.26 -3.66 40.49
C PHE A 656 11.25 -2.89 41.35
N TYR A 657 10.43 -2.06 40.70
CA TYR A 657 9.25 -1.46 41.30
C TYR A 657 8.03 -2.32 41.08
N ALA A 658 7.16 -2.46 42.08
CA ALA A 658 5.87 -3.14 41.90
C ALA A 658 4.81 -2.62 42.90
N GLY A 659 3.54 -2.75 42.49
CA GLY A 659 2.39 -2.37 43.32
C GLY A 659 1.04 -2.69 42.65
N LEU A 660 -0.04 -2.54 43.42
CA LEU A 660 -1.41 -2.73 42.88
C LEU A 660 -1.76 -1.62 41.93
N TYR A 661 -2.45 -1.99 40.81
CA TYR A 661 -3.02 -1.04 39.85
C TYR A 661 -4.14 -0.22 40.51
N GLY A 662 -4.05 1.10 40.42
CA GLY A 662 -5.04 2.02 40.96
C GLY A 662 -5.32 1.84 42.45
N GLU A 663 -6.53 2.24 42.89
CA GLU A 663 -6.96 2.21 44.27
C GLU A 663 -7.96 1.07 44.61
N LYS A 664 -8.42 0.33 43.61
CA LYS A 664 -9.52 -0.64 43.77
C LYS A 664 -9.07 -2.10 43.57
N ASP A 665 -7.86 -2.33 43.07
CA ASP A 665 -7.36 -3.67 42.85
C ASP A 665 -6.70 -4.21 44.11
N THR A 666 -7.04 -5.40 44.52
CA THR A 666 -6.53 -6.10 45.71
C THR A 666 -6.50 -7.61 45.44
N GLY A 667 -5.78 -8.36 46.27
CA GLY A 667 -5.77 -9.82 46.23
C GLY A 667 -4.98 -10.42 45.08
N VAL A 668 -4.06 -9.66 44.49
CA VAL A 668 -3.08 -10.12 43.51
C VAL A 668 -1.73 -10.28 44.17
N LYS A 669 -1.00 -11.32 43.81
CA LYS A 669 0.33 -11.63 44.31
C LYS A 669 1.28 -11.83 43.14
N LEU A 670 2.52 -11.36 43.31
CA LEU A 670 3.60 -11.49 42.31
C LEU A 670 4.57 -12.60 42.77
N THR A 671 4.95 -13.43 41.79
CA THR A 671 6.08 -14.36 41.92
C THR A 671 7.16 -13.93 40.94
N VAL A 672 8.40 -13.90 41.39
CA VAL A 672 9.58 -13.57 40.61
C VAL A 672 10.54 -14.74 40.64
N GLU A 673 11.00 -15.18 39.52
CA GLU A 673 11.87 -16.34 39.32
C GLU A 673 13.02 -15.97 38.38
N TYR A 674 14.12 -16.71 38.45
CA TYR A 674 15.23 -16.63 37.51
C TYR A 674 15.60 -18.01 37.00
N SER A 675 16.16 -18.05 35.80
CA SER A 675 16.67 -19.25 35.15
C SER A 675 18.15 -19.11 34.85
N LEU A 676 18.88 -20.23 34.89
CA LEU A 676 20.30 -20.36 34.55
C LEU A 676 20.52 -21.20 33.28
N ASP A 677 19.48 -21.69 32.65
CA ASP A 677 19.48 -22.67 31.56
C ASP A 677 18.55 -22.25 30.41
N GLY A 678 18.44 -20.94 30.16
CA GLY A 678 17.69 -20.40 29.02
C GLY A 678 16.17 -20.51 29.21
N GLY A 679 15.66 -20.61 30.43
CA GLY A 679 14.22 -20.69 30.71
C GLY A 679 13.69 -22.12 30.81
N MET A 680 14.54 -23.16 30.79
CA MET A 680 14.10 -24.55 30.97
C MET A 680 13.72 -24.86 32.41
N THR A 681 14.46 -24.35 33.40
CA THR A 681 14.10 -24.46 34.81
C THR A 681 14.12 -23.11 35.50
N TRP A 682 13.28 -22.95 36.52
CA TRP A 682 13.08 -21.68 37.21
C TRP A 682 13.32 -21.82 38.74
N LEU A 683 14.11 -20.90 39.25
CA LEU A 683 14.47 -20.81 40.68
C LEU A 683 13.77 -19.58 41.28
N PRO A 684 13.22 -19.66 42.48
CA PRO A 684 12.46 -18.57 43.08
C PRO A 684 13.35 -17.44 43.59
N VAL A 685 13.01 -16.19 43.25
CA VAL A 685 13.49 -14.96 43.87
C VAL A 685 12.52 -14.50 44.95
N ALA A 686 11.26 -14.40 44.62
CA ALA A 686 10.16 -14.02 45.51
C ALA A 686 8.91 -14.81 45.22
N ASN A 687 8.33 -15.46 46.23
CA ASN A 687 7.08 -16.23 46.07
C ASN A 687 5.90 -15.49 46.67
N ASN A 688 4.82 -15.32 45.90
CA ASN A 688 3.55 -14.77 46.38
C ASN A 688 3.69 -13.42 47.13
N LEU A 689 4.48 -12.52 46.60
CA LEU A 689 4.66 -11.18 47.14
C LEU A 689 3.31 -10.44 47.15
N ALA A 690 2.85 -10.03 48.30
CA ALA A 690 1.59 -9.35 48.51
C ALA A 690 1.83 -7.83 48.63
N PHE A 691 0.86 -7.04 48.17
CA PHE A 691 0.93 -5.58 48.15
C PHE A 691 -0.14 -4.97 49.05
N ASN A 692 0.21 -3.88 49.71
CA ASN A 692 -0.76 -3.04 50.42
C ASN A 692 -1.42 -2.08 49.43
N LYS A 693 -2.64 -1.68 49.74
CA LYS A 693 -3.38 -0.70 48.93
C LYS A 693 -2.61 0.63 48.85
N GLY A 694 -2.45 1.15 47.64
CA GLY A 694 -1.74 2.41 47.38
C GLY A 694 -0.21 2.30 47.46
N GLU A 695 0.34 1.11 47.72
CA GLU A 695 1.77 0.90 47.80
C GLU A 695 2.38 0.82 46.39
N TRP A 696 3.41 1.64 46.15
CA TRP A 696 4.31 1.58 45.02
C TRP A 696 5.71 1.68 45.52
N LYS A 697 6.48 0.60 45.48
CA LYS A 697 7.81 0.61 46.03
C LYS A 697 8.80 -0.27 45.30
N ARG A 698 10.08 0.02 45.53
CA ARG A 698 11.20 -0.76 45.04
C ARG A 698 11.42 -1.98 45.91
N TYR A 699 11.56 -3.14 45.27
CA TYR A 699 11.97 -4.40 45.89
C TYR A 699 13.40 -4.70 45.45
N GLY A 700 14.21 -5.32 46.32
CA GLY A 700 15.60 -5.69 46.03
C GLY A 700 15.92 -7.07 46.58
N TYR A 701 16.62 -7.86 45.80
CA TYR A 701 17.02 -9.22 46.12
C TYR A 701 18.45 -9.47 45.69
N LYS A 702 19.25 -10.12 46.56
CA LYS A 702 20.58 -10.61 46.19
C LYS A 702 20.41 -11.98 45.52
N LEU A 703 20.93 -12.14 44.30
CA LEU A 703 20.91 -13.40 43.58
C LEU A 703 22.23 -14.14 43.69
N ASP A 704 23.37 -13.39 43.59
CA ASP A 704 24.73 -13.93 43.67
C ASP A 704 25.01 -15.03 42.63
N VAL A 705 24.61 -14.76 41.37
CA VAL A 705 24.67 -15.70 40.25
C VAL A 705 25.77 -15.31 39.29
N ASP A 706 26.68 -16.24 38.97
CA ASP A 706 27.69 -16.12 37.96
C ASP A 706 27.18 -16.85 36.67
N GLY A 707 27.27 -16.22 35.51
CA GLY A 707 26.83 -16.76 34.23
C GLY A 707 25.49 -16.29 33.75
N LEU A 708 24.78 -17.10 32.95
CA LEU A 708 23.53 -16.72 32.31
C LEU A 708 22.40 -16.54 33.32
N VAL A 709 21.64 -15.44 33.14
CA VAL A 709 20.47 -15.14 33.99
C VAL A 709 19.30 -14.64 33.13
N ARG A 710 18.16 -15.30 33.25
CA ARG A 710 16.88 -14.87 32.67
C ARG A 710 15.85 -14.67 33.77
N LEU A 711 15.01 -13.65 33.65
CA LEU A 711 13.97 -13.34 34.64
C LEU A 711 12.58 -13.68 34.15
N LYS A 712 11.73 -14.09 35.06
CA LYS A 712 10.30 -14.27 34.87
C LYS A 712 9.48 -13.71 36.02
N PHE A 713 8.46 -12.94 35.70
CA PHE A 713 7.47 -12.42 36.62
C PHE A 713 6.13 -13.06 36.31
N SER A 714 5.43 -13.57 37.29
CA SER A 714 4.10 -14.15 37.15
C SER A 714 3.16 -13.69 38.24
N VAL A 715 1.86 -13.64 37.97
CA VAL A 715 0.87 -13.19 38.95
C VAL A 715 -0.21 -14.24 39.18
N THR A 716 -0.67 -14.29 40.45
CA THR A 716 -1.82 -15.09 40.88
C THR A 716 -2.79 -14.21 41.64
N GLY A 717 -4.06 -14.57 41.70
CA GLY A 717 -5.04 -13.83 42.50
C GLY A 717 -6.44 -13.76 41.90
N THR A 718 -7.23 -12.82 42.42
CA THR A 718 -8.60 -12.60 41.99
C THR A 718 -8.64 -12.18 40.52
N SER A 719 -9.45 -12.85 39.71
CA SER A 719 -9.61 -12.60 38.27
C SER A 719 -9.94 -11.13 37.98
N SER A 720 -9.34 -10.59 36.92
CA SER A 720 -9.45 -9.20 36.49
C SER A 720 -8.78 -8.17 37.39
N LYS A 721 -8.09 -8.57 38.45
CA LYS A 721 -7.29 -7.69 39.28
C LYS A 721 -5.87 -7.58 38.74
N ARG A 722 -5.22 -6.44 38.92
CA ARG A 722 -4.00 -6.04 38.23
C ARG A 722 -2.92 -5.54 39.17
N ILE A 723 -1.67 -5.71 38.75
CA ILE A 723 -0.50 -5.03 39.29
C ILE A 723 0.27 -4.33 38.23
N ASN A 724 1.14 -3.39 38.62
CA ASN A 724 2.17 -2.85 37.75
C ASN A 724 3.55 -3.30 38.21
N VAL A 725 4.47 -3.47 37.27
CA VAL A 725 5.90 -3.70 37.46
C VAL A 725 6.65 -2.71 36.58
N ASP A 726 7.77 -2.18 37.11
CA ASP A 726 8.56 -1.16 36.42
C ASP A 726 10.01 -1.14 36.90
N ASP A 727 10.89 -0.48 36.14
CA ASP A 727 12.29 -0.23 36.54
C ASP A 727 13.02 -1.50 36.99
N ILE A 728 13.04 -2.54 36.16
CA ILE A 728 13.75 -3.79 36.45
C ILE A 728 15.26 -3.56 36.24
N GLN A 729 16.05 -3.69 37.28
CA GLN A 729 17.49 -3.48 37.26
C GLN A 729 18.25 -4.71 37.76
N MET A 730 19.28 -5.13 37.04
CA MET A 730 20.23 -6.15 37.48
C MET A 730 21.65 -5.58 37.51
N SER A 731 22.38 -5.78 38.57
CA SER A 731 23.84 -5.55 38.60
C SER A 731 24.58 -6.77 38.04
N ASP A 732 25.77 -6.56 37.49
CA ASP A 732 26.63 -7.66 37.06
C ASP A 732 27.19 -8.43 38.27
N TYR A 733 27.47 -9.71 38.11
CA TYR A 733 28.10 -10.54 39.14
C TYR A 733 29.50 -10.03 39.45
N GLY A 734 29.84 -9.98 40.76
CA GLY A 734 31.15 -9.57 41.24
C GLY A 734 31.46 -8.06 41.19
N THR A 735 30.52 -7.23 40.71
CA THR A 735 30.70 -5.76 40.69
C THR A 735 30.63 -5.10 42.05
N GLY A 736 30.25 -5.87 43.07
CA GLY A 736 30.39 -5.45 44.48
C GLY A 736 29.62 -4.18 44.87
N ASP A 737 28.54 -3.83 44.13
CA ASP A 737 27.63 -2.77 44.55
C ASP A 737 26.80 -3.28 45.72
N GLY A 738 27.47 -3.23 46.89
CA GLY A 738 26.97 -3.74 48.13
C GLY A 738 25.63 -3.17 48.53
N VAL A 739 24.54 -3.77 48.02
CA VAL A 739 23.29 -3.73 48.77
C VAL A 739 23.44 -4.70 49.94
N ARG A 740 24.13 -4.26 50.96
CA ARG A 740 23.86 -4.80 52.29
C ARG A 740 22.36 -4.57 52.53
N GLN A 741 21.58 -5.65 52.70
CA GLN A 741 20.28 -5.51 53.36
C GLN A 741 20.51 -4.65 54.60
N ILE A 742 19.98 -3.43 54.60
CA ILE A 742 19.91 -2.67 55.83
C ILE A 742 18.87 -3.42 56.68
N ARG A 743 19.32 -4.39 57.46
CA ARG A 743 18.58 -4.82 58.64
C ARG A 743 18.44 -3.55 59.44
N VAL A 744 17.24 -3.04 59.57
CA VAL A 744 16.91 -1.95 60.46
C VAL A 744 17.00 -2.54 61.87
N GLU A 745 18.21 -2.63 62.40
CA GLU A 745 18.44 -3.20 63.72
C GLU A 745 17.91 -2.27 64.82
N ASN A 746 17.85 -0.97 64.59
CA ASN A 746 17.22 -0.01 65.50
C ASN A 746 16.65 1.21 64.71
N PRO A 747 15.34 1.31 64.50
CA PRO A 747 14.74 2.43 63.78
C PRO A 747 14.88 3.78 64.46
N ASP A 748 15.16 3.80 65.75
CA ASP A 748 15.32 5.01 66.56
C ASP A 748 16.79 5.43 66.77
N GLU A 749 17.74 4.71 66.20
CA GLU A 749 19.17 5.08 66.23
C GLU A 749 19.41 6.38 65.46
N TRP A 750 20.28 7.23 65.95
CA TRP A 750 20.71 8.44 65.25
C TRP A 750 21.83 8.12 64.29
N VAL A 751 21.61 8.48 62.97
CA VAL A 751 22.53 8.24 61.87
C VAL A 751 22.89 9.54 61.19
N ASP A 752 24.08 9.61 60.58
CA ASP A 752 24.53 10.68 59.75
C ASP A 752 24.27 10.35 58.28
N VAL A 753 23.71 11.28 57.53
CA VAL A 753 23.37 11.15 56.10
C VAL A 753 24.35 11.98 55.29
N TYR A 754 24.90 11.37 54.22
CA TYR A 754 25.85 11.99 53.30
C TYR A 754 25.37 11.82 51.88
N THR A 755 25.72 12.74 50.96
CA THR A 755 25.62 12.49 49.50
C THR A 755 26.63 11.43 49.09
N LEU A 756 26.47 10.83 47.89
CA LEU A 756 27.47 9.92 47.32
C LEU A 756 28.87 10.57 47.21
N GLY A 757 28.95 11.88 47.03
CA GLY A 757 30.20 12.65 47.03
C GLY A 757 30.80 12.89 48.44
N GLY A 758 30.26 12.28 49.51
CA GLY A 758 30.76 12.36 50.88
C GLY A 758 30.40 13.66 51.59
N ILE A 759 29.53 14.51 51.08
CA ILE A 759 29.08 15.74 51.74
C ILE A 759 28.03 15.39 52.78
N TRP A 760 28.26 15.78 54.03
CA TRP A 760 27.31 15.59 55.13
C TRP A 760 26.02 16.39 54.85
N VAL A 761 24.86 15.76 54.99
CA VAL A 761 23.54 16.34 54.73
C VAL A 761 22.78 16.65 56.01
N ARG A 762 22.68 15.67 56.89
CA ARG A 762 22.00 15.83 58.18
C ARG A 762 22.26 14.66 59.14
N LYS A 763 21.90 14.84 60.40
CA LYS A 763 21.76 13.78 61.40
C LYS A 763 20.28 13.58 61.71
N ALA A 764 19.79 12.35 61.64
CA ALA A 764 18.38 12.03 61.87
C ALA A 764 18.24 10.62 62.43
N LYS A 765 17.07 10.31 63.03
CA LYS A 765 16.78 8.91 63.37
C LYS A 765 16.72 8.07 62.06
N ARG A 766 17.24 6.83 62.16
CA ARG A 766 17.36 5.95 60.98
C ARG A 766 16.04 5.83 60.17
N LYS A 767 14.88 5.71 60.83
CA LYS A 767 13.54 5.69 60.21
C LYS A 767 13.17 6.96 59.48
N ASP A 768 13.79 8.09 59.78
CA ASP A 768 13.53 9.41 59.21
C ASP A 768 14.72 9.93 58.39
N ALA A 769 15.78 9.13 58.24
CA ALA A 769 17.06 9.56 57.70
C ALA A 769 16.94 10.17 56.27
N LEU A 770 16.11 9.62 55.43
CA LEU A 770 15.90 10.08 54.04
C LEU A 770 14.59 10.88 53.82
N LYS A 771 13.78 11.05 54.87
CA LYS A 771 12.49 11.71 54.79
C LYS A 771 12.62 13.19 54.40
N GLY A 772 12.00 13.60 53.29
CA GLY A 772 12.02 14.98 52.80
C GLY A 772 13.31 15.41 52.09
N LEU A 773 14.25 14.50 51.82
CA LEU A 773 15.37 14.74 50.94
C LEU A 773 14.90 14.62 49.48
N ARG A 774 15.59 15.30 48.54
CA ARG A 774 15.33 15.11 47.09
C ARG A 774 15.63 13.66 46.71
N PRO A 775 14.96 13.10 45.72
CA PRO A 775 15.33 11.80 45.17
C PRO A 775 16.79 11.83 44.69
N ASP A 776 17.66 11.17 45.38
CA ASP A 776 19.09 11.06 45.10
C ASP A 776 19.68 9.93 45.96
N TYR A 777 20.89 9.51 45.62
CA TYR A 777 21.58 8.47 46.40
C TYR A 777 22.27 9.10 47.62
N TYR A 778 22.04 8.53 48.81
CA TYR A 778 22.63 8.98 50.06
C TYR A 778 23.30 7.83 50.79
N ILE A 779 24.40 8.13 51.47
CA ILE A 779 25.09 7.22 52.41
C ILE A 779 24.57 7.52 53.79
N VAL A 780 24.02 6.51 54.45
CA VAL A 780 23.54 6.57 55.86
C VAL A 780 24.51 5.77 56.71
N LYS A 781 25.24 6.44 57.61
CA LYS A 781 26.25 5.85 58.48
C LYS A 781 25.81 5.89 59.92
#